data_65c8f928bb3afecbb043fc7685140c5f
#
_entry.id   65c8f928bb3afecbb043fc7685140c5f
#
_cell.length_a   1.000
_cell.length_b   1.000
_cell.length_c   1.000
_cell.angle_alpha   90.00
_cell.angle_beta   90.00
_cell.angle_gamma   90.00
#
_symmetry.space_group_name_H-M   'P 1'
#
loop_
_entity.id
_entity.type
_entity.pdbx_description
1 polymer ?
#
loop_
_entity_poly.entity_id
_entity_poly.type
_entity_poly.pdbx_seq_one_letter_code
_entity_poly.pdbx_strand_id
1 'polypeptide(L)'
;MNKYHLLQLSAIALALNYTNVYGEEEALLESVVVTGKSGVNSGLKLTDTNTTGSRLGLTALETPASVESIDISTIRARGDNNVREAVSRSTGITDISNLGSGVTFSARGFTGNNSVGQAEDGVRLQTAASTLTYPSDTWGYQKFDILRGPASVLFGDGTVGGIINSIRKAPSRESQFEALVGAGTLGVYRAGVGGSGALGEAGAFRADASFTGGSGYVNHGDFDSAKLMTGFLFNINDNLRINLTADIANENPTRYTGIPLRDGRIDESLRRQNYNISDNKQHFEDSRLRAKVEWDISDTTKLSNISYWSNADRHWRNVEYFAIDDASNTVDRFGYTEIKHKQKQIGDRLELASSDTLWGHQNRWALGYEIAHVDFSYYDNFYDGNDPATNVPIKNFPRGNFLTIDPTVKDFVSKTNQQALFAENAFDITEQLKVVTGLRQDWIDVEHESKLGRANLDADYAPFSYRIGTVFQPTKSSSLYGQFSRGSDPVSSIVTIRPSNGAFKLTSAQQAEVGIKHLLDGGKGELTFALYHIVKDDIITRDPNNPILRVQGGKQSSRGVEFAASILPADHWRTDFNLALLDARYDKLIEGGGVNRAGNTPIDVPEKTANLWVYYQQPAWEAGIGARLVGKRFADNANTSVMPGYTIYDASLAWAVNPKTTLRASLRNLTDKVYAPVSYDVEQFILGESRRVEVTAELKY
;
A
#
# COMPACT_ATOMS: atom_id res chain seq x y z
N MET A 1 24.78 24.05 -5.11
CA MET A 1 23.61 23.98 -6.01
C MET A 1 23.94 23.00 -7.12
N ASN A 2 23.38 21.78 -7.04
CA ASN A 2 23.64 20.70 -7.99
C ASN A 2 22.91 20.96 -9.33
N LYS A 3 23.52 20.58 -10.45
CA LYS A 3 23.00 20.79 -11.82
C LYS A 3 21.59 20.20 -12.07
N TYR A 4 21.07 19.37 -11.19
CA TYR A 4 19.74 18.78 -11.27
C TYR A 4 18.60 19.72 -10.84
N HIS A 5 18.85 20.76 -10.06
CA HIS A 5 17.82 21.75 -9.69
C HIS A 5 17.44 22.73 -10.81
N LEU A 6 18.31 22.92 -11.80
CA LEU A 6 18.03 23.82 -12.94
C LEU A 6 17.13 23.17 -14.01
N LEU A 7 17.13 21.85 -14.14
CA LEU A 7 16.24 21.13 -15.05
C LEU A 7 14.79 21.05 -14.51
N GLN A 8 14.60 21.10 -13.20
CA GLN A 8 13.29 21.07 -12.56
C GLN A 8 12.55 22.43 -12.69
N LEU A 9 13.27 23.54 -12.72
CA LEU A 9 12.68 24.88 -12.90
C LEU A 9 12.28 25.19 -14.35
N SER A 10 12.93 24.60 -15.34
CA SER A 10 12.59 24.80 -16.74
C SER A 10 11.32 24.08 -17.21
N ALA A 11 10.95 22.96 -16.57
CA ALA A 11 9.69 22.27 -16.86
C ALA A 11 8.44 23.03 -16.35
N ILE A 12 8.59 23.79 -15.27
CA ILE A 12 7.52 24.62 -14.71
C ILE A 12 7.28 25.87 -15.57
N ALA A 13 8.31 26.41 -16.21
CA ALA A 13 8.21 27.60 -17.07
C ALA A 13 7.54 27.32 -18.42
N LEU A 14 7.53 26.08 -18.92
CA LEU A 14 6.88 25.71 -20.18
C LEU A 14 5.35 25.56 -20.05
N ALA A 15 4.83 25.32 -18.86
CA ALA A 15 3.40 25.14 -18.62
C ALA A 15 2.62 26.46 -18.51
N LEU A 16 3.32 27.60 -18.39
CA LEU A 16 2.69 28.90 -18.12
C LEU A 16 2.42 29.80 -19.39
N ASN A 17 2.77 29.34 -20.58
CA ASN A 17 2.71 30.18 -21.79
C ASN A 17 1.61 29.83 -22.80
N TYR A 18 0.61 29.04 -22.43
CA TYR A 18 -0.55 28.80 -23.31
C TYR A 18 -1.84 29.31 -22.69
N THR A 19 -2.20 30.54 -23.01
CA THR A 19 -3.55 31.11 -22.78
C THR A 19 -4.18 31.48 -24.11
N ASN A 20 -5.45 31.06 -24.22
CA ASN A 20 -6.50 31.48 -25.15
C ASN A 20 -6.57 30.87 -26.54
N VAL A 21 -7.49 29.94 -26.71
CA VAL A 21 -8.38 29.84 -27.86
C VAL A 21 -9.77 29.45 -27.40
N TYR A 22 -10.76 30.26 -27.67
CA TYR A 22 -12.20 29.98 -27.51
C TYR A 22 -12.70 29.13 -28.69
N GLY A 23 -13.52 28.11 -28.40
CA GLY A 23 -14.24 27.33 -29.41
C GLY A 23 -15.44 26.60 -28.81
N GLU A 24 -16.55 26.66 -29.50
CA GLU A 24 -17.93 26.37 -29.15
C GLU A 24 -18.22 24.90 -28.81
N GLU A 25 -19.34 24.69 -28.09
CA GLU A 25 -19.90 23.41 -27.62
C GLU A 25 -20.38 22.51 -28.76
N GLU A 26 -20.06 21.21 -28.71
CA GLU A 26 -20.88 20.13 -29.25
C GLU A 26 -20.93 18.92 -28.30
N ALA A 27 -22.13 18.34 -28.28
CA ALA A 27 -22.55 17.33 -27.31
C ALA A 27 -21.73 16.05 -27.35
N LEU A 28 -21.28 15.58 -26.19
CA LEU A 28 -20.47 14.37 -25.99
C LEU A 28 -21.21 13.34 -25.16
N LEU A 29 -21.14 12.11 -25.65
CA LEU A 29 -21.50 10.87 -24.98
C LEU A 29 -20.85 10.76 -23.60
N GLU A 30 -21.64 10.38 -22.61
CA GLU A 30 -21.29 10.31 -21.19
C GLU A 30 -20.09 9.37 -20.94
N SER A 31 -18.91 9.95 -20.80
CA SER A 31 -17.94 9.40 -19.87
C SER A 31 -18.53 9.59 -18.47
N VAL A 32 -18.47 8.59 -17.61
CA VAL A 32 -18.89 8.72 -16.19
C VAL A 32 -18.03 9.80 -15.54
N VAL A 33 -18.42 11.06 -15.75
CA VAL A 33 -17.94 12.19 -14.99
C VAL A 33 -18.77 12.21 -13.73
N VAL A 34 -18.18 11.85 -12.61
CA VAL A 34 -18.76 12.14 -11.31
C VAL A 34 -18.74 13.66 -11.13
N THR A 35 -19.76 14.32 -11.63
CA THR A 35 -20.01 15.71 -11.30
C THR A 35 -20.48 15.79 -9.87
N GLY A 36 -19.56 16.14 -8.98
CA GLY A 36 -19.88 16.39 -7.58
C GLY A 36 -20.84 17.54 -7.43
N LYS A 37 -22.13 17.26 -7.19
CA LYS A 37 -22.95 18.19 -6.44
C LYS A 37 -22.33 18.32 -5.06
N SER A 38 -22.16 19.53 -4.57
CA SER A 38 -21.69 19.86 -3.23
C SER A 38 -22.64 19.30 -2.16
N GLY A 39 -22.42 18.08 -1.76
CA GLY A 39 -23.13 17.35 -0.72
C GLY A 39 -22.32 16.10 -0.45
N VAL A 40 -21.55 16.13 0.62
CA VAL A 40 -20.88 14.99 1.30
C VAL A 40 -20.43 13.87 0.35
N ASN A 41 -19.37 14.12 -0.41
CA ASN A 41 -18.76 13.18 -1.37
C ASN A 41 -17.77 12.18 -0.72
N SER A 42 -17.93 11.89 0.53
CA SER A 42 -17.14 10.89 1.26
C SER A 42 -18.10 9.84 1.80
N GLY A 43 -17.68 8.61 1.76
CA GLY A 43 -18.45 7.46 2.18
C GLY A 43 -17.63 6.22 1.91
N LEU A 44 -18.21 5.05 2.10
CA LEU A 44 -17.59 3.77 1.78
C LEU A 44 -17.59 3.48 0.28
N LYS A 45 -18.33 4.30 -0.51
CA LYS A 45 -18.45 4.20 -1.98
C LYS A 45 -19.02 2.85 -2.43
N LEU A 46 -20.06 2.38 -1.75
CA LEU A 46 -20.64 1.07 -2.01
C LEU A 46 -21.29 0.96 -3.40
N THR A 47 -21.73 2.09 -3.96
CA THR A 47 -22.33 2.16 -5.30
C THR A 47 -21.32 2.37 -6.42
N ASP A 48 -20.07 2.69 -6.08
CA ASP A 48 -19.04 2.91 -7.09
C ASP A 48 -18.50 1.57 -7.61
N THR A 49 -18.19 1.53 -8.89
CA THR A 49 -17.47 0.41 -9.50
C THR A 49 -16.09 0.28 -8.90
N ASN A 50 -15.73 -0.94 -8.50
CA ASN A 50 -14.43 -1.22 -7.91
C ASN A 50 -13.69 -2.32 -8.68
N THR A 51 -12.70 -1.90 -9.49
CA THR A 51 -11.90 -2.82 -10.32
C THR A 51 -10.88 -3.63 -9.52
N THR A 52 -10.65 -3.27 -8.26
CA THR A 52 -9.78 -4.02 -7.34
C THR A 52 -10.50 -5.24 -6.77
N GLY A 53 -11.81 -5.17 -6.60
CA GLY A 53 -12.65 -6.26 -6.13
C GLY A 53 -13.11 -7.22 -7.22
N SER A 54 -13.25 -6.75 -8.47
CA SER A 54 -13.66 -7.55 -9.62
C SER A 54 -13.35 -6.81 -10.93
N ARG A 55 -13.01 -7.55 -11.99
CA ARG A 55 -12.81 -7.01 -13.36
C ARG A 55 -14.10 -6.89 -14.17
N LEU A 56 -15.24 -7.29 -13.58
CA LEU A 56 -16.53 -7.40 -14.24
C LEU A 56 -17.39 -6.13 -14.15
N GLY A 57 -16.81 -5.00 -13.74
CA GLY A 57 -17.55 -3.75 -13.55
C GLY A 57 -18.57 -3.80 -12.42
N LEU A 58 -18.37 -4.68 -11.43
CA LEU A 58 -19.23 -4.74 -10.25
C LEU A 58 -18.99 -3.55 -9.32
N THR A 59 -20.06 -3.05 -8.72
CA THR A 59 -19.96 -2.10 -7.61
C THR A 59 -19.43 -2.80 -6.35
N ALA A 60 -18.98 -2.02 -5.37
CA ALA A 60 -18.61 -2.60 -4.09
C ALA A 60 -19.79 -3.34 -3.44
N LEU A 61 -21.03 -2.88 -3.63
CA LEU A 61 -22.26 -3.52 -3.14
C LEU A 61 -22.51 -4.89 -3.81
N GLU A 62 -22.17 -5.02 -5.10
CA GLU A 62 -22.35 -6.26 -5.88
C GLU A 62 -21.16 -7.25 -5.73
N THR A 63 -20.06 -6.84 -5.10
CA THR A 63 -18.86 -7.66 -4.96
C THR A 63 -18.95 -8.53 -3.70
N PRO A 64 -18.82 -9.87 -3.78
CA PRO A 64 -18.87 -10.74 -2.60
C PRO A 64 -17.53 -10.76 -1.83
N ALA A 65 -17.02 -9.60 -1.44
CA ALA A 65 -15.76 -9.46 -0.72
C ALA A 65 -15.72 -8.14 0.06
N SER A 66 -14.85 -8.04 1.05
CA SER A 66 -14.57 -6.81 1.78
C SER A 66 -13.70 -5.87 0.93
N VAL A 67 -14.31 -4.91 0.27
CA VAL A 67 -13.68 -3.88 -0.55
C VAL A 67 -13.93 -2.52 0.08
N GLU A 68 -12.91 -1.68 0.13
CA GLU A 68 -12.96 -0.32 0.68
C GLU A 68 -12.21 0.65 -0.25
N SER A 69 -12.77 1.82 -0.49
CA SER A 69 -12.15 2.89 -1.27
C SER A 69 -11.95 4.13 -0.39
N ILE A 70 -10.76 4.72 -0.43
CA ILE A 70 -10.43 5.97 0.24
C ILE A 70 -10.12 7.01 -0.83
N ASP A 71 -10.99 7.95 -1.04
CA ASP A 71 -10.79 9.00 -2.03
C ASP A 71 -9.87 10.13 -1.53
N ILE A 72 -9.32 10.90 -2.46
CA ILE A 72 -8.40 12.02 -2.17
C ILE A 72 -9.08 13.12 -1.34
N SER A 73 -10.41 13.28 -1.40
CA SER A 73 -11.13 14.27 -0.60
C SER A 73 -11.12 13.88 0.87
N THR A 74 -11.33 12.61 1.17
CA THR A 74 -11.22 12.05 2.52
C THR A 74 -9.79 12.16 3.07
N ILE A 75 -8.79 11.83 2.23
CA ILE A 75 -7.37 11.95 2.58
C ILE A 75 -7.03 13.39 2.96
N ARG A 76 -7.46 14.36 2.14
CA ARG A 76 -7.24 15.79 2.39
C ARG A 76 -8.00 16.28 3.62
N ALA A 77 -9.27 15.86 3.82
CA ALA A 77 -10.07 16.23 4.99
C ALA A 77 -9.42 15.76 6.30
N ARG A 78 -8.81 14.59 6.30
CA ARG A 78 -8.05 14.04 7.43
C ARG A 78 -6.68 14.68 7.59
N GLY A 79 -6.14 15.36 6.56
CA GLY A 79 -4.77 15.87 6.49
C GLY A 79 -3.73 14.74 6.36
N ASP A 80 -4.07 13.58 5.78
CA ASP A 80 -3.14 12.50 5.49
C ASP A 80 -2.22 12.91 4.34
N ASN A 81 -0.91 12.80 4.53
CA ASN A 81 0.08 13.35 3.62
C ASN A 81 0.73 12.29 2.74
N ASN A 82 0.69 11.05 3.17
CA ASN A 82 1.31 9.93 2.47
C ASN A 82 0.39 8.70 2.47
N VAL A 83 0.74 7.74 1.62
CA VAL A 83 -0.02 6.50 1.43
C VAL A 83 -0.13 5.70 2.74
N ARG A 84 0.91 5.66 3.56
CA ARG A 84 0.90 4.93 4.84
C ARG A 84 -0.14 5.49 5.80
N GLU A 85 -0.18 6.81 5.95
CA GLU A 85 -1.18 7.49 6.79
C GLU A 85 -2.59 7.22 6.28
N ALA A 86 -2.83 7.42 4.99
CA ALA A 86 -4.14 7.24 4.36
C ALA A 86 -4.66 5.79 4.50
N VAL A 87 -3.86 4.81 4.08
CA VAL A 87 -4.24 3.40 4.04
C VAL A 87 -4.36 2.80 5.45
N SER A 88 -3.52 3.20 6.40
CA SER A 88 -3.61 2.69 7.77
C SER A 88 -4.83 3.16 8.56
N ARG A 89 -5.67 4.02 7.97
CA ARG A 89 -6.97 4.40 8.52
C ARG A 89 -8.12 3.59 7.95
N SER A 90 -7.83 2.62 7.10
CA SER A 90 -8.80 1.64 6.62
C SER A 90 -9.08 0.58 7.66
N THR A 91 -10.18 -0.11 7.47
CA THR A 91 -10.65 -1.18 8.35
C THR A 91 -9.63 -2.31 8.44
N GLY A 92 -9.11 -2.56 9.64
CA GLY A 92 -8.22 -3.70 9.90
C GLY A 92 -6.81 -3.60 9.29
N ILE A 93 -6.41 -2.44 8.76
CA ILE A 93 -5.08 -2.22 8.20
C ILE A 93 -4.18 -1.48 9.20
N THR A 94 -2.96 -1.96 9.36
CA THR A 94 -1.93 -1.25 10.13
C THR A 94 -0.67 -1.05 9.31
N ASP A 95 -0.07 0.14 9.45
CA ASP A 95 1.25 0.43 8.91
C ASP A 95 2.30 -0.29 9.78
N ILE A 96 3.10 -1.13 9.15
CA ILE A 96 4.25 -1.81 9.73
C ILE A 96 5.52 -1.51 8.94
N SER A 97 5.52 -0.39 8.22
CA SER A 97 6.67 0.05 7.43
C SER A 97 7.82 0.37 8.34
N ASN A 98 8.90 -0.36 8.22
CA ASN A 98 10.16 0.15 8.73
C ASN A 98 10.75 1.11 7.70
N LEU A 99 11.39 2.15 8.16
CA LEU A 99 11.82 3.27 7.32
C LEU A 99 12.85 2.88 6.24
N GLY A 100 13.46 1.70 6.34
CA GLY A 100 14.41 1.17 5.37
C GLY A 100 13.85 0.23 4.32
N SER A 101 12.62 -0.24 4.49
CA SER A 101 12.06 -1.33 3.69
C SER A 101 10.91 -0.90 2.77
N GLY A 102 10.62 0.41 2.67
CA GLY A 102 9.47 0.90 1.90
C GLY A 102 8.16 0.72 2.64
N VAL A 103 7.05 0.91 1.92
CA VAL A 103 5.69 0.86 2.49
C VAL A 103 5.25 -0.58 2.68
N THR A 104 4.83 -0.93 3.90
CA THR A 104 4.46 -2.30 4.28
C THR A 104 3.28 -2.29 5.25
N PHE A 105 2.35 -3.20 5.07
CA PHE A 105 1.11 -3.26 5.86
C PHE A 105 0.88 -4.62 6.49
N SER A 106 0.04 -4.63 7.53
CA SER A 106 -0.59 -5.82 8.10
C SER A 106 -2.10 -5.77 7.87
N ALA A 107 -2.68 -6.89 7.46
CA ALA A 107 -4.10 -7.06 7.22
C ALA A 107 -4.55 -8.46 7.62
N ARG A 108 -5.67 -8.57 8.34
CA ARG A 108 -6.29 -9.86 8.72
C ARG A 108 -5.34 -10.86 9.36
N GLY A 109 -4.33 -10.40 10.12
CA GLY A 109 -3.36 -11.27 10.77
C GLY A 109 -2.15 -11.69 9.92
N PHE A 110 -2.05 -11.20 8.69
CA PHE A 110 -0.92 -11.43 7.79
C PHE A 110 -0.15 -10.15 7.56
N THR A 111 1.18 -10.25 7.48
CA THR A 111 2.08 -9.11 7.50
C THR A 111 3.05 -9.12 6.34
N GLY A 112 3.46 -7.91 5.90
CA GLY A 112 4.52 -7.74 4.93
C GLY A 112 4.07 -7.87 3.47
N ASN A 113 4.96 -7.46 2.56
CA ASN A 113 4.68 -7.44 1.13
C ASN A 113 4.55 -8.82 0.48
N ASN A 114 4.88 -9.88 1.22
CA ASN A 114 4.65 -11.27 0.80
C ASN A 114 3.22 -11.76 1.09
N SER A 115 2.39 -10.96 1.78
CA SER A 115 1.01 -11.32 2.11
C SER A 115 0.02 -10.18 1.90
N VAL A 116 0.48 -8.91 1.94
CA VAL A 116 -0.32 -7.72 1.63
C VAL A 116 0.30 -7.04 0.42
N GLY A 117 -0.25 -7.33 -0.74
CA GLY A 117 0.26 -6.88 -2.03
C GLY A 117 0.00 -5.39 -2.27
N GLN A 118 0.75 -4.82 -3.21
CA GLN A 118 0.56 -3.45 -3.69
C GLN A 118 0.39 -3.45 -5.20
N ALA A 119 -0.49 -2.61 -5.70
CA ALA A 119 -0.76 -2.42 -7.11
C ALA A 119 -0.96 -0.94 -7.45
N GLU A 120 -0.80 -0.61 -8.72
CA GLU A 120 -1.17 0.68 -9.28
C GLU A 120 -1.98 0.49 -10.55
N ASP A 121 -3.19 1.08 -10.59
CA ASP A 121 -4.18 0.90 -11.68
C ASP A 121 -4.37 -0.58 -12.07
N GLY A 122 -4.39 -1.47 -11.08
CA GLY A 122 -4.60 -2.90 -11.27
C GLY A 122 -3.38 -3.70 -11.75
N VAL A 123 -2.21 -3.07 -11.90
CA VAL A 123 -0.93 -3.77 -12.15
C VAL A 123 -0.23 -4.00 -10.83
N ARG A 124 0.04 -5.28 -10.51
CA ARG A 124 0.77 -5.63 -9.30
C ARG A 124 2.22 -5.18 -9.39
N LEU A 125 2.68 -4.56 -8.32
CA LEU A 125 4.08 -4.20 -8.15
C LEU A 125 4.79 -5.35 -7.44
N GLN A 126 5.72 -6.01 -8.14
CA GLN A 126 6.54 -7.06 -7.54
C GLN A 126 7.52 -6.45 -6.54
N THR A 127 7.71 -7.11 -5.41
CA THR A 127 8.57 -6.63 -4.34
C THR A 127 9.73 -7.57 -4.10
N ALA A 128 10.95 -7.05 -4.23
CA ALA A 128 12.14 -7.75 -3.80
C ALA A 128 12.40 -7.41 -2.32
N ALA A 129 12.40 -8.41 -1.45
CA ALA A 129 12.79 -8.30 -0.03
C ALA A 129 12.16 -7.11 0.71
N SER A 130 10.88 -6.86 0.53
CA SER A 130 10.15 -5.74 1.14
C SER A 130 10.70 -4.34 0.80
N THR A 131 11.42 -4.21 -0.30
CA THR A 131 12.14 -3.00 -0.66
C THR A 131 11.53 -2.27 -1.83
N LEU A 132 10.24 -2.44 -2.03
CA LEU A 132 9.54 -1.69 -3.04
C LEU A 132 9.50 -0.23 -2.64
N THR A 133 10.05 0.58 -3.51
CA THR A 133 9.78 1.99 -3.51
C THR A 133 8.38 2.21 -4.03
N TYR A 134 7.53 2.51 -3.12
CA TYR A 134 6.24 3.00 -3.47
C TYR A 134 6.26 4.50 -3.18
N PRO A 135 5.89 5.37 -4.13
CA PRO A 135 5.83 6.78 -3.85
C PRO A 135 4.95 7.01 -2.64
N SER A 136 5.52 7.52 -1.58
CA SER A 136 4.78 7.76 -0.34
C SER A 136 3.77 8.89 -0.46
N ASP A 137 3.95 9.79 -1.43
CA ASP A 137 3.10 10.95 -1.66
C ASP A 137 1.75 10.61 -2.31
N THR A 138 0.67 11.27 -1.86
CA THR A 138 -0.70 11.03 -2.34
C THR A 138 -1.14 11.97 -3.48
N TRP A 139 -0.34 12.95 -3.91
CA TRP A 139 -0.78 14.04 -4.78
C TRP A 139 -1.33 13.61 -6.14
N GLY A 140 -0.65 12.72 -6.85
CA GLY A 140 -1.05 12.25 -8.18
C GLY A 140 -2.14 11.16 -8.18
N TYR A 141 -2.65 10.75 -7.01
CA TYR A 141 -3.67 9.71 -6.89
C TYR A 141 -5.06 10.28 -6.68
N GLN A 142 -6.07 9.59 -7.20
CA GLN A 142 -7.48 9.89 -7.00
C GLN A 142 -8.04 9.18 -5.78
N LYS A 143 -7.66 7.91 -5.59
CA LYS A 143 -8.12 7.07 -4.48
C LYS A 143 -7.19 5.89 -4.25
N PHE A 144 -7.36 5.23 -3.12
CA PHE A 144 -6.76 3.94 -2.81
C PHE A 144 -7.89 2.93 -2.59
N ASP A 145 -7.87 1.85 -3.38
CA ASP A 145 -8.80 0.74 -3.23
C ASP A 145 -8.11 -0.40 -2.47
N ILE A 146 -8.81 -0.98 -1.52
CA ILE A 146 -8.29 -2.04 -0.65
C ILE A 146 -9.23 -3.22 -0.73
N LEU A 147 -8.70 -4.38 -1.16
CA LEU A 147 -9.39 -5.66 -1.06
C LEU A 147 -8.74 -6.46 0.06
N ARG A 148 -9.50 -6.85 1.06
CA ARG A 148 -9.03 -7.63 2.21
C ARG A 148 -9.28 -9.13 2.01
N GLY A 149 -8.32 -9.96 2.46
CA GLY A 149 -8.30 -11.40 2.24
C GLY A 149 -7.72 -11.77 0.88
N PRO A 150 -7.70 -13.08 0.52
CA PRO A 150 -6.99 -13.56 -0.67
C PRO A 150 -7.46 -12.92 -1.97
N ALA A 151 -6.57 -12.15 -2.59
CA ALA A 151 -6.79 -11.44 -3.86
C ALA A 151 -6.10 -12.13 -5.04
N SER A 152 -5.61 -13.37 -4.85
CA SER A 152 -4.71 -14.04 -5.81
C SER A 152 -5.35 -14.29 -7.18
N VAL A 153 -6.67 -14.45 -7.28
CA VAL A 153 -7.36 -14.59 -8.57
C VAL A 153 -7.14 -13.35 -9.46
N LEU A 154 -7.10 -12.16 -8.86
CA LEU A 154 -6.98 -10.89 -9.58
C LEU A 154 -5.53 -10.43 -9.75
N PHE A 155 -4.66 -10.74 -8.77
CA PHE A 155 -3.34 -10.14 -8.66
C PHE A 155 -2.18 -11.14 -8.49
N GLY A 156 -2.45 -12.45 -8.49
CA GLY A 156 -1.44 -13.50 -8.28
C GLY A 156 -1.06 -13.69 -6.81
N ASP A 157 0.06 -14.35 -6.57
CA ASP A 157 0.59 -14.68 -5.25
C ASP A 157 0.96 -13.45 -4.40
N GLY A 158 1.18 -13.65 -3.09
CA GLY A 158 1.58 -12.57 -2.17
C GLY A 158 0.44 -11.62 -1.80
N THR A 159 -0.79 -12.10 -1.80
CA THR A 159 -2.00 -11.30 -1.56
C THR A 159 -3.00 -12.00 -0.63
N VAL A 160 -2.53 -12.87 0.26
CA VAL A 160 -3.40 -13.61 1.20
C VAL A 160 -4.06 -12.69 2.23
N GLY A 161 -3.34 -11.72 2.76
CA GLY A 161 -3.89 -10.71 3.66
C GLY A 161 -4.73 -9.65 2.93
N GLY A 162 -4.43 -9.40 1.66
CA GLY A 162 -5.12 -8.41 0.84
C GLY A 162 -4.23 -7.74 -0.18
N ILE A 163 -4.79 -6.73 -0.85
CA ILE A 163 -4.05 -5.85 -1.77
C ILE A 163 -4.50 -4.40 -1.63
N ILE A 164 -3.55 -3.49 -1.79
CA ILE A 164 -3.76 -2.05 -1.84
C ILE A 164 -3.47 -1.59 -3.26
N ASN A 165 -4.47 -1.05 -3.94
CA ASN A 165 -4.38 -0.61 -5.32
C ASN A 165 -4.52 0.91 -5.37
N SER A 166 -3.48 1.59 -5.78
CA SER A 166 -3.46 3.05 -5.95
C SER A 166 -4.00 3.41 -7.31
N ILE A 167 -5.05 4.22 -7.34
CA ILE A 167 -5.70 4.66 -8.57
C ILE A 167 -5.26 6.09 -8.86
N ARG A 168 -4.68 6.29 -10.03
CA ARG A 168 -4.17 7.59 -10.49
C ARG A 168 -5.32 8.52 -10.88
N LYS A 169 -5.06 9.82 -10.81
CA LYS A 169 -5.90 10.82 -11.44
C LYS A 169 -5.85 10.65 -12.96
N ALA A 170 -7.00 10.62 -13.61
CA ALA A 170 -7.10 10.41 -15.05
C ALA A 170 -6.91 11.70 -15.84
N PRO A 171 -6.37 11.64 -17.09
CA PRO A 171 -6.47 12.75 -18.05
C PRO A 171 -7.92 13.13 -18.33
N SER A 172 -8.19 14.43 -18.44
CA SER A 172 -9.50 14.99 -18.79
C SER A 172 -9.32 16.07 -19.86
N ARG A 173 -10.29 16.19 -20.77
CA ARG A 173 -10.32 17.29 -21.76
C ARG A 173 -10.70 18.62 -21.14
N GLU A 174 -11.41 18.59 -20.01
CA GLU A 174 -11.70 19.81 -19.25
C GLU A 174 -10.40 20.40 -18.69
N SER A 175 -10.22 21.71 -18.88
CA SER A 175 -9.09 22.41 -18.28
C SER A 175 -9.25 22.43 -16.76
N GLN A 176 -8.33 21.78 -16.09
CA GLN A 176 -8.27 21.71 -14.64
C GLN A 176 -6.85 22.09 -14.18
N PHE A 177 -6.78 22.87 -13.15
CA PHE A 177 -5.51 23.20 -12.49
C PHE A 177 -5.68 23.11 -10.99
N GLU A 178 -4.75 22.47 -10.34
CA GLU A 178 -4.67 22.41 -8.88
C GLU A 178 -3.24 22.66 -8.40
N ALA A 179 -3.12 23.41 -7.31
CA ALA A 179 -1.84 23.63 -6.66
C ALA A 179 -1.99 23.54 -5.13
N LEU A 180 -0.92 23.15 -4.46
CA LEU A 180 -0.82 23.08 -3.01
C LEU A 180 0.54 23.62 -2.59
N VAL A 181 0.55 24.46 -1.55
CA VAL A 181 1.75 24.78 -0.79
C VAL A 181 1.44 24.63 0.71
N GLY A 182 2.39 24.12 1.47
CA GLY A 182 2.21 23.90 2.91
C GLY A 182 3.51 23.98 3.66
N ALA A 183 3.38 24.32 4.95
CA ALA A 183 4.47 24.32 5.91
C ALA A 183 3.97 23.92 7.30
N GLY A 184 4.88 23.37 8.12
CA GLY A 184 4.49 22.90 9.45
C GLY A 184 5.64 22.83 10.43
N THR A 185 5.31 22.36 11.62
CA THR A 185 6.32 21.99 12.64
C THR A 185 7.19 20.86 12.12
N LEU A 186 8.29 20.55 12.81
CA LEU A 186 9.30 19.57 12.40
C LEU A 186 9.96 19.92 11.07
N GLY A 187 9.93 21.20 10.67
CA GLY A 187 10.47 21.70 9.42
C GLY A 187 9.77 21.19 8.16
N VAL A 188 8.57 20.64 8.29
CA VAL A 188 7.82 20.09 7.14
C VAL A 188 7.43 21.20 6.17
N TYR A 189 7.65 20.94 4.89
CA TYR A 189 7.18 21.78 3.77
C TYR A 189 6.71 20.89 2.63
N ARG A 190 5.69 21.37 1.89
CA ARG A 190 5.09 20.65 0.77
C ARG A 190 4.73 21.60 -0.37
N ALA A 191 4.89 21.10 -1.57
CA ALA A 191 4.38 21.75 -2.77
C ALA A 191 3.83 20.70 -3.72
N GLY A 192 2.74 21.01 -4.37
CA GLY A 192 2.13 20.19 -5.40
C GLY A 192 1.53 21.06 -6.48
N VAL A 193 1.63 20.64 -7.72
CA VAL A 193 0.98 21.25 -8.87
C VAL A 193 0.46 20.14 -9.76
N GLY A 194 -0.74 20.30 -10.29
CA GLY A 194 -1.34 19.36 -11.21
C GLY A 194 -2.27 20.05 -12.19
N GLY A 195 -2.41 19.48 -13.37
CA GLY A 195 -3.29 20.00 -14.38
C GLY A 195 -3.68 18.96 -15.41
N SER A 196 -4.83 19.16 -16.01
CA SER A 196 -5.39 18.37 -17.08
C SER A 196 -6.01 19.27 -18.13
N GLY A 197 -6.09 18.78 -19.36
CA GLY A 197 -6.72 19.54 -20.45
C GLY A 197 -6.72 18.77 -21.75
N ALA A 198 -7.36 19.37 -22.76
CA ALA A 198 -7.42 18.82 -24.10
C ALA A 198 -6.03 18.79 -24.77
N LEU A 199 -5.74 17.73 -25.51
CA LEU A 199 -4.56 17.58 -26.37
C LEU A 199 -5.03 17.32 -27.80
N GLY A 200 -5.15 18.39 -28.59
CA GLY A 200 -5.80 18.34 -29.91
C GLY A 200 -7.29 18.01 -29.82
N GLU A 201 -7.86 17.49 -30.90
CA GLU A 201 -9.31 17.23 -31.02
C GLU A 201 -9.74 15.96 -30.26
N ALA A 202 -8.88 14.94 -30.22
CA ALA A 202 -9.23 13.61 -29.70
C ALA A 202 -8.45 13.23 -28.43
N GLY A 203 -7.54 14.07 -27.96
CA GLY A 203 -6.66 13.74 -26.82
C GLY A 203 -6.95 14.53 -25.57
N ALA A 204 -6.41 14.01 -24.46
CA ALA A 204 -6.32 14.70 -23.18
C ALA A 204 -4.98 14.41 -22.53
N PHE A 205 -4.52 15.31 -21.70
CA PHE A 205 -3.31 15.10 -20.89
C PHE A 205 -3.60 15.37 -19.41
N ARG A 206 -2.74 14.82 -18.56
CA ARG A 206 -2.61 15.18 -17.15
C ARG A 206 -1.15 15.14 -16.74
N ALA A 207 -0.74 16.10 -15.91
CA ALA A 207 0.56 16.08 -15.24
C ALA A 207 0.39 16.52 -13.79
N ASP A 208 1.01 15.78 -12.87
CA ASP A 208 1.03 16.06 -11.43
C ASP A 208 2.47 16.00 -10.95
N ALA A 209 2.96 17.09 -10.35
CA ALA A 209 4.27 17.14 -9.71
C ALA A 209 4.11 17.46 -8.23
N SER A 210 4.88 16.79 -7.37
CA SER A 210 4.89 17.03 -5.92
C SER A 210 6.29 17.03 -5.36
N PHE A 211 6.45 17.79 -4.29
CA PHE A 211 7.66 17.85 -3.50
C PHE A 211 7.31 17.98 -2.02
N THR A 212 7.95 17.17 -1.18
CA THR A 212 7.75 17.17 0.27
C THR A 212 9.11 17.01 0.95
N GLY A 213 9.33 17.69 2.06
CA GLY A 213 10.52 17.49 2.86
C GLY A 213 10.35 18.03 4.28
N GLY A 214 11.35 17.77 5.13
CA GLY A 214 11.34 18.24 6.51
C GLY A 214 12.57 17.83 7.30
N SER A 215 12.70 18.35 8.53
CA SER A 215 13.76 17.97 9.48
C SER A 215 13.45 16.68 10.24
N GLY A 216 12.19 16.20 10.15
CA GLY A 216 11.73 15.00 10.83
C GLY A 216 11.56 15.16 12.35
N TYR A 217 11.09 14.09 12.99
CA TYR A 217 10.73 14.07 14.41
C TYR A 217 11.83 13.56 15.34
N VAL A 218 12.93 13.07 14.77
CA VAL A 218 14.14 12.65 15.48
C VAL A 218 15.33 13.53 15.09
N ASN A 219 16.36 13.55 15.88
CA ASN A 219 17.60 14.27 15.57
C ASN A 219 18.20 13.74 14.27
N HIS A 220 18.58 14.64 13.34
CA HIS A 220 19.08 14.27 12.01
C HIS A 220 18.11 13.36 11.24
N GLY A 221 16.82 13.59 11.39
CA GLY A 221 15.74 12.84 10.75
C GLY A 221 15.22 13.46 9.46
N ASP A 222 16.04 14.29 8.82
CA ASP A 222 15.70 14.96 7.55
C ASP A 222 15.25 13.95 6.48
N PHE A 223 14.26 14.37 5.70
CA PHE A 223 13.69 13.59 4.61
C PHE A 223 13.26 14.51 3.48
N ASP A 224 13.22 13.98 2.28
CA ASP A 224 12.64 14.63 1.10
C ASP A 224 12.12 13.62 0.09
N SER A 225 11.15 14.06 -0.70
CA SER A 225 10.55 13.29 -1.78
C SER A 225 10.16 14.22 -2.92
N ALA A 226 10.44 13.82 -4.15
CA ALA A 226 10.02 14.49 -5.37
C ALA A 226 9.40 13.48 -6.33
N LYS A 227 8.26 13.84 -6.95
CA LYS A 227 7.53 12.95 -7.84
C LYS A 227 6.93 13.71 -9.00
N LEU A 228 6.99 13.12 -10.19
CA LEU A 228 6.25 13.56 -11.37
C LEU A 228 5.46 12.38 -11.93
N MET A 229 4.17 12.59 -12.15
CA MET A 229 3.27 11.63 -12.80
C MET A 229 2.65 12.30 -14.02
N THR A 230 2.66 11.61 -15.15
CA THR A 230 2.06 12.10 -16.39
C THR A 230 1.14 11.05 -16.99
N GLY A 231 0.11 11.51 -17.68
CA GLY A 231 -0.84 10.67 -18.40
C GLY A 231 -1.32 11.35 -19.68
N PHE A 232 -1.52 10.55 -20.72
CA PHE A 232 -2.01 10.97 -22.01
C PHE A 232 -3.10 10.01 -22.47
N LEU A 233 -4.27 10.52 -22.78
CA LEU A 233 -5.38 9.75 -23.33
C LEU A 233 -5.61 10.17 -24.77
N PHE A 234 -5.71 9.21 -25.68
CA PHE A 234 -6.02 9.41 -27.08
C PHE A 234 -7.23 8.56 -27.46
N ASN A 235 -8.31 9.21 -27.90
CA ASN A 235 -9.45 8.55 -28.53
C ASN A 235 -9.12 8.44 -30.03
N ILE A 236 -8.67 7.25 -30.45
CA ILE A 236 -8.29 7.01 -31.86
C ILE A 236 -9.53 7.02 -32.74
N ASN A 237 -10.63 6.47 -32.20
CA ASN A 237 -12.00 6.56 -32.72
C ASN A 237 -12.97 6.30 -31.56
N ASP A 238 -14.27 6.22 -31.85
CA ASP A 238 -15.31 6.03 -30.83
C ASP A 238 -15.14 4.75 -30.01
N ASN A 239 -14.49 3.74 -30.57
CA ASN A 239 -14.36 2.41 -29.97
C ASN A 239 -12.94 2.11 -29.47
N LEU A 240 -11.92 2.89 -29.82
CA LEU A 240 -10.52 2.60 -29.53
C LEU A 240 -9.86 3.77 -28.76
N ARG A 241 -9.39 3.49 -27.56
CA ARG A 241 -8.70 4.43 -26.69
C ARG A 241 -7.32 3.91 -26.30
N ILE A 242 -6.34 4.80 -26.25
CA ILE A 242 -4.98 4.54 -25.80
C ILE A 242 -4.66 5.48 -24.63
N ASN A 243 -4.25 4.93 -23.50
CA ASN A 243 -3.77 5.69 -22.35
C ASN A 243 -2.29 5.36 -22.12
N LEU A 244 -1.44 6.40 -22.14
CA LEU A 244 0.00 6.30 -21.87
C LEU A 244 0.30 7.01 -20.57
N THR A 245 1.08 6.37 -19.67
CA THR A 245 1.52 7.01 -18.43
C THR A 245 3.02 6.87 -18.24
N ALA A 246 3.63 7.90 -17.67
CA ALA A 246 5.04 7.89 -17.31
C ALA A 246 5.24 8.59 -15.96
N ASP A 247 6.00 7.96 -15.06
CA ASP A 247 6.24 8.43 -13.72
C ASP A 247 7.71 8.32 -13.35
N ILE A 248 8.16 9.30 -12.58
CA ILE A 248 9.43 9.27 -11.91
C ILE A 248 9.26 9.71 -10.46
N ALA A 249 9.94 9.05 -9.54
CA ALA A 249 9.97 9.43 -8.14
C ALA A 249 11.38 9.27 -7.57
N ASN A 250 11.72 10.17 -6.65
CA ASN A 250 12.95 10.15 -5.90
C ASN A 250 12.61 10.40 -4.43
N GLU A 251 13.00 9.48 -3.54
CA GLU A 251 12.66 9.57 -2.13
C GLU A 251 13.89 9.33 -1.26
N ASN A 252 14.08 10.20 -0.28
CA ASN A 252 15.04 10.09 0.80
C ASN A 252 14.25 10.11 2.13
N PRO A 253 13.71 8.98 2.59
CA PRO A 253 12.96 8.95 3.84
C PRO A 253 13.85 9.16 5.05
N THR A 254 13.25 9.44 6.20
CA THR A 254 13.96 9.58 7.48
C THR A 254 14.85 8.38 7.74
N ARG A 255 16.15 8.62 7.94
CA ARG A 255 17.17 7.59 8.17
C ARG A 255 17.23 7.22 9.65
N TYR A 256 16.32 6.38 10.07
CA TYR A 256 16.10 6.05 11.48
C TYR A 256 15.62 4.60 11.64
N THR A 257 16.30 3.82 12.45
CA THR A 257 16.00 2.40 12.71
C THR A 257 15.38 2.15 14.09
N GLY A 258 15.05 3.23 14.82
CA GLY A 258 14.42 3.14 16.12
C GLY A 258 15.33 3.51 17.28
N ILE A 259 14.83 3.28 18.48
CA ILE A 259 15.57 3.40 19.74
C ILE A 259 15.66 2.03 20.42
N PRO A 260 16.76 1.73 21.12
CA PRO A 260 16.84 0.55 21.98
C PRO A 260 15.87 0.67 23.15
N LEU A 261 15.34 -0.46 23.59
CA LEU A 261 14.53 -0.56 24.81
C LEU A 261 15.42 -0.56 26.05
N ARG A 262 14.90 -0.03 27.14
CA ARG A 262 15.50 -0.16 28.46
C ARG A 262 14.62 -1.08 29.31
N ASP A 263 15.15 -2.20 29.76
CA ASP A 263 14.40 -3.22 30.50
C ASP A 263 13.10 -3.65 29.77
N GLY A 264 13.19 -3.82 28.46
CA GLY A 264 12.06 -4.22 27.60
C GLY A 264 10.99 -3.13 27.41
N ARG A 265 11.29 -1.84 27.73
CA ARG A 265 10.34 -0.73 27.65
C ARG A 265 10.90 0.45 26.87
N ILE A 266 10.00 1.25 26.29
CA ILE A 266 10.35 2.52 25.64
C ILE A 266 10.81 3.52 26.74
N ASP A 267 12.06 3.98 26.63
CA ASP A 267 12.56 5.11 27.41
C ASP A 267 12.20 6.42 26.66
N GLU A 268 11.16 7.13 27.16
CA GLU A 268 10.67 8.36 26.52
C GLU A 268 11.73 9.47 26.48
N SER A 269 12.78 9.42 27.35
CA SER A 269 13.87 10.39 27.31
C SER A 269 14.73 10.26 26.03
N LEU A 270 14.63 9.13 25.33
CA LEU A 270 15.33 8.82 24.08
C LEU A 270 14.49 9.12 22.83
N ARG A 271 13.26 9.61 22.97
CA ARG A 271 12.29 9.76 21.87
C ARG A 271 12.80 10.53 20.64
N ARG A 272 13.81 11.38 20.80
CA ARG A 272 14.42 12.13 19.71
C ARG A 272 15.80 11.65 19.31
N GLN A 273 16.34 10.63 20.00
CA GLN A 273 17.67 10.11 19.68
C GLN A 273 17.65 9.32 18.37
N ASN A 274 18.70 9.51 17.61
CA ASN A 274 18.94 8.76 16.39
C ASN A 274 20.42 8.31 16.42
N TYR A 275 20.64 7.06 16.78
CA TYR A 275 21.96 6.49 16.99
C TYR A 275 22.69 6.12 15.69
N ASN A 276 22.09 6.45 14.54
CA ASN A 276 22.69 6.18 13.24
C ASN A 276 23.90 7.09 12.96
N ILE A 277 24.73 6.68 12.02
CA ILE A 277 25.95 7.35 11.58
C ILE A 277 25.67 8.63 10.77
N SER A 278 26.70 9.45 10.54
CA SER A 278 26.55 10.75 9.86
C SER A 278 26.39 10.61 8.35
N ASP A 279 27.04 9.62 7.73
CA ASP A 279 27.04 9.36 6.29
C ASP A 279 26.06 8.22 5.89
N ASN A 280 25.04 7.97 6.75
CA ASN A 280 23.98 7.04 6.42
C ASN A 280 23.25 7.46 5.14
N LYS A 281 22.72 6.46 4.42
CA LYS A 281 21.93 6.66 3.20
C LYS A 281 20.65 5.84 3.26
N GLN A 282 19.60 6.43 2.74
CA GLN A 282 18.38 5.75 2.39
C GLN A 282 17.78 6.50 1.22
N HIS A 283 17.90 5.89 0.07
CA HIS A 283 17.57 6.53 -1.20
C HIS A 283 16.85 5.56 -2.08
N PHE A 284 15.76 6.03 -2.70
CA PHE A 284 14.93 5.28 -3.63
C PHE A 284 14.73 6.07 -4.91
N GLU A 285 14.85 5.41 -6.03
CA GLU A 285 14.50 5.94 -7.35
C GLU A 285 13.54 5.00 -8.05
N ASP A 286 12.42 5.53 -8.50
CA ASP A 286 11.41 4.80 -9.26
C ASP A 286 11.16 5.45 -10.62
N SER A 287 11.02 4.61 -11.64
CA SER A 287 10.55 5.03 -12.96
C SER A 287 9.56 4.01 -13.47
N ARG A 288 8.45 4.47 -14.04
CA ARG A 288 7.39 3.59 -14.56
C ARG A 288 6.86 4.12 -15.87
N LEU A 289 6.61 3.19 -16.79
CA LEU A 289 5.92 3.44 -18.06
C LEU A 289 4.79 2.44 -18.19
N ARG A 290 3.65 2.89 -18.70
CA ARG A 290 2.52 2.03 -18.98
C ARG A 290 1.79 2.50 -20.24
N ALA A 291 1.37 1.53 -21.05
CA ALA A 291 0.47 1.74 -22.15
C ALA A 291 -0.77 0.86 -21.95
N LYS A 292 -1.94 1.48 -21.92
CA LYS A 292 -3.22 0.76 -21.87
C LYS A 292 -3.98 1.04 -23.15
N VAL A 293 -4.38 -0.02 -23.83
CA VAL A 293 -5.26 0.01 -25.01
C VAL A 293 -6.60 -0.57 -24.61
N GLU A 294 -7.68 0.14 -24.91
CA GLU A 294 -9.06 -0.31 -24.72
C GLU A 294 -9.80 -0.24 -26.03
N TRP A 295 -10.33 -1.37 -26.45
CA TRP A 295 -11.10 -1.51 -27.67
C TRP A 295 -12.49 -2.09 -27.37
N ASP A 296 -13.51 -1.26 -27.56
CA ASP A 296 -14.91 -1.67 -27.50
C ASP A 296 -15.26 -2.38 -28.82
N ILE A 297 -15.13 -3.73 -28.85
CA ILE A 297 -15.38 -4.58 -30.02
C ILE A 297 -16.87 -4.50 -30.40
N SER A 298 -17.73 -4.41 -29.39
CA SER A 298 -19.16 -4.19 -29.49
C SER A 298 -19.68 -3.46 -28.25
N ASP A 299 -20.97 -3.12 -28.22
CA ASP A 299 -21.61 -2.48 -27.05
C ASP A 299 -21.48 -3.32 -25.74
N THR A 300 -21.25 -4.62 -25.87
CA THR A 300 -21.20 -5.55 -24.75
C THR A 300 -19.81 -6.16 -24.52
N THR A 301 -18.88 -6.02 -25.46
CA THR A 301 -17.59 -6.73 -25.44
C THR A 301 -16.43 -5.77 -25.61
N LYS A 302 -15.51 -5.81 -24.64
CA LYS A 302 -14.31 -4.98 -24.59
C LYS A 302 -13.06 -5.85 -24.55
N LEU A 303 -12.07 -5.48 -25.35
CA LEU A 303 -10.71 -5.98 -25.26
C LEU A 303 -9.84 -4.90 -24.62
N SER A 304 -9.09 -5.24 -23.59
CA SER A 304 -8.09 -4.36 -22.99
C SER A 304 -6.72 -5.01 -22.96
N ASN A 305 -5.69 -4.21 -23.23
CA ASN A 305 -4.30 -4.63 -23.08
C ASN A 305 -3.56 -3.61 -22.22
N ILE A 306 -2.73 -4.08 -21.29
CA ILE A 306 -1.87 -3.23 -20.45
C ILE A 306 -0.45 -3.76 -20.56
N SER A 307 0.41 -3.03 -21.27
CA SER A 307 1.85 -3.25 -21.27
C SER A 307 2.50 -2.29 -20.27
N TYR A 308 3.45 -2.78 -19.48
CA TYR A 308 4.09 -1.97 -18.45
C TYR A 308 5.59 -2.29 -18.30
N TRP A 309 6.30 -1.28 -17.86
CA TRP A 309 7.70 -1.36 -17.46
C TRP A 309 7.92 -0.54 -16.19
N SER A 310 8.76 -1.05 -15.28
CA SER A 310 9.20 -0.28 -14.12
C SER A 310 10.65 -0.58 -13.79
N ASN A 311 11.34 0.42 -13.24
CA ASN A 311 12.65 0.30 -12.63
C ASN A 311 12.59 0.87 -11.22
N ALA A 312 13.11 0.13 -10.24
CA ALA A 312 13.19 0.53 -8.85
C ALA A 312 14.60 0.28 -8.32
N ASP A 313 15.29 1.35 -7.97
CA ASP A 313 16.63 1.32 -7.40
C ASP A 313 16.57 1.76 -5.93
N ARG A 314 17.27 1.05 -5.05
CA ARG A 314 17.40 1.39 -3.63
C ARG A 314 18.86 1.36 -3.20
N HIS A 315 19.22 2.34 -2.37
CA HIS A 315 20.50 2.35 -1.66
C HIS A 315 20.27 2.58 -0.17
N TRP A 316 20.66 1.61 0.62
CA TRP A 316 20.59 1.61 2.07
C TRP A 316 22.01 1.51 2.63
N ARG A 317 22.39 2.42 3.56
CA ARG A 317 23.63 2.37 4.34
C ARG A 317 23.37 2.93 5.73
N ASN A 318 23.55 2.14 6.75
CA ASN A 318 23.23 2.53 8.13
C ASN A 318 23.91 1.60 9.15
N VAL A 319 23.66 1.93 10.42
CA VAL A 319 23.75 0.96 11.54
C VAL A 319 22.35 0.48 11.87
N GLU A 320 22.16 -0.81 11.94
CA GLU A 320 20.82 -1.40 12.07
C GLU A 320 20.41 -1.62 13.52
N TYR A 321 21.31 -2.06 14.39
CA TYR A 321 20.96 -2.54 15.72
C TYR A 321 21.59 -1.69 16.82
N PHE A 322 20.82 -1.47 17.88
CA PHE A 322 21.18 -0.69 19.06
C PHE A 322 20.81 -1.44 20.33
N ALA A 323 21.74 -1.48 21.29
CA ALA A 323 21.50 -2.03 22.62
C ALA A 323 22.00 -1.05 23.70
N ILE A 324 21.24 -0.88 24.78
CA ILE A 324 21.70 -0.07 25.93
C ILE A 324 22.62 -0.92 26.81
N ASP A 325 23.79 -0.40 27.12
CA ASP A 325 24.63 -0.86 28.21
C ASP A 325 24.55 0.14 29.38
N ASP A 326 23.73 -0.18 30.37
CA ASP A 326 23.53 0.65 31.54
C ASP A 326 24.79 0.73 32.42
N ALA A 327 25.65 -0.29 32.40
CA ALA A 327 26.87 -0.31 33.21
C ALA A 327 27.89 0.72 32.73
N SER A 328 28.03 0.90 31.43
CA SER A 328 28.92 1.89 30.81
C SER A 328 28.20 3.22 30.48
N ASN A 329 26.87 3.28 30.59
CA ASN A 329 26.01 4.38 30.17
C ASN A 329 26.20 4.72 28.69
N THR A 330 26.24 3.67 27.84
CA THR A 330 26.41 3.74 26.38
C THR A 330 25.30 3.04 25.63
N VAL A 331 25.30 3.27 24.33
CA VAL A 331 24.51 2.48 23.35
C VAL A 331 25.53 1.76 22.44
N ASP A 332 25.45 0.46 22.43
CA ASP A 332 26.18 -0.37 21.50
C ASP A 332 25.50 -0.32 20.13
N ARG A 333 26.31 -0.24 19.07
CA ARG A 333 25.89 -0.16 17.68
C ARG A 333 26.55 -1.27 16.88
N PHE A 334 25.74 -2.06 16.19
CA PHE A 334 26.19 -3.18 15.36
C PHE A 334 25.27 -3.35 14.14
N GLY A 335 25.64 -4.19 13.17
CA GLY A 335 24.94 -4.27 11.89
C GLY A 335 25.25 -3.06 11.00
N TYR A 336 26.54 -2.81 10.75
CA TYR A 336 26.94 -1.79 9.78
C TYR A 336 26.66 -2.29 8.35
N THR A 337 25.46 -2.02 7.87
CA THR A 337 24.89 -2.62 6.67
C THR A 337 24.83 -1.64 5.51
N GLU A 338 25.39 -2.02 4.36
CA GLU A 338 25.16 -1.36 3.08
C GLU A 338 24.50 -2.34 2.11
N ILE A 339 23.29 -1.99 1.65
CA ILE A 339 22.51 -2.78 0.68
C ILE A 339 22.19 -1.90 -0.52
N LYS A 340 22.32 -2.48 -1.73
CA LYS A 340 21.77 -1.88 -2.96
C LYS A 340 20.90 -2.89 -3.68
N HIS A 341 19.71 -2.47 -4.05
CA HIS A 341 18.79 -3.24 -4.90
C HIS A 341 18.65 -2.54 -6.23
N LYS A 342 18.60 -3.33 -7.30
CA LYS A 342 18.19 -2.88 -8.62
C LYS A 342 17.17 -3.87 -9.14
N GLN A 343 15.96 -3.38 -9.37
CA GLN A 343 14.86 -4.20 -9.88
C GLN A 343 14.31 -3.59 -11.16
N LYS A 344 14.08 -4.44 -12.15
CA LYS A 344 13.31 -4.10 -13.36
C LYS A 344 12.17 -5.07 -13.49
N GLN A 345 11.01 -4.56 -13.85
CA GLN A 345 9.83 -5.37 -14.14
C GLN A 345 9.28 -4.94 -15.49
N ILE A 346 8.99 -5.90 -16.34
CA ILE A 346 8.26 -5.70 -17.60
C ILE A 346 7.15 -6.73 -17.69
N GLY A 347 6.02 -6.35 -18.21
CA GLY A 347 4.92 -7.29 -18.39
C GLY A 347 3.83 -6.77 -19.30
N ASP A 348 2.92 -7.69 -19.62
CA ASP A 348 1.76 -7.44 -20.45
C ASP A 348 0.56 -8.23 -19.94
N ARG A 349 -0.62 -7.62 -19.99
CA ARG A 349 -1.88 -8.27 -19.65
C ARG A 349 -2.92 -7.97 -20.70
N LEU A 350 -3.39 -9.02 -21.35
CA LEU A 350 -4.51 -9.01 -22.28
C LEU A 350 -5.77 -9.52 -21.59
N GLU A 351 -6.88 -8.82 -21.74
CA GLU A 351 -8.16 -9.16 -21.11
C GLU A 351 -9.31 -8.92 -22.08
N LEU A 352 -10.15 -9.91 -22.24
CA LEU A 352 -11.42 -9.83 -22.95
C LEU A 352 -12.55 -9.92 -21.94
N ALA A 353 -13.41 -8.92 -21.90
CA ALA A 353 -14.57 -8.87 -21.01
C ALA A 353 -15.86 -8.66 -21.81
N SER A 354 -16.94 -9.31 -21.38
CA SER A 354 -18.24 -9.16 -22.01
C SER A 354 -19.36 -9.13 -20.95
N SER A 355 -20.43 -8.44 -21.31
CA SER A 355 -21.66 -8.35 -20.54
C SER A 355 -22.83 -8.69 -21.46
N ASP A 356 -23.35 -9.88 -21.37
CA ASP A 356 -24.39 -10.44 -22.24
C ASP A 356 -25.52 -11.09 -21.45
N THR A 357 -26.41 -11.75 -22.16
CA THR A 357 -27.52 -12.52 -21.57
C THR A 357 -27.32 -14.00 -21.84
N LEU A 358 -27.25 -14.80 -20.81
CA LEU A 358 -27.17 -16.25 -20.87
C LEU A 358 -28.44 -16.86 -20.24
N TRP A 359 -29.19 -17.67 -21.01
CA TRP A 359 -30.46 -18.26 -20.58
C TRP A 359 -31.51 -17.26 -20.07
N GLY A 360 -31.47 -16.01 -20.59
CA GLY A 360 -32.39 -14.96 -20.17
C GLY A 360 -31.93 -14.18 -18.90
N HIS A 361 -30.76 -14.49 -18.37
CA HIS A 361 -30.19 -13.86 -17.18
C HIS A 361 -28.95 -13.04 -17.55
N GLN A 362 -28.70 -11.93 -16.84
CA GLN A 362 -27.51 -11.13 -17.02
C GLN A 362 -26.26 -11.96 -16.69
N ASN A 363 -25.30 -11.96 -17.58
CA ASN A 363 -24.04 -12.66 -17.43
C ASN A 363 -22.89 -11.72 -17.80
N ARG A 364 -21.93 -11.53 -16.88
CA ARG A 364 -20.69 -10.79 -17.11
C ARG A 364 -19.53 -11.74 -16.94
N TRP A 365 -18.60 -11.71 -17.88
CA TRP A 365 -17.41 -12.56 -17.80
C TRP A 365 -16.16 -11.82 -18.29
N ALA A 366 -15.02 -12.22 -17.78
CA ALA A 366 -13.71 -11.77 -18.25
C ALA A 366 -12.77 -12.98 -18.34
N LEU A 367 -11.95 -12.98 -19.38
CA LEU A 367 -10.87 -13.95 -19.61
C LEU A 367 -9.59 -13.17 -19.89
N GLY A 368 -8.49 -13.54 -19.26
CA GLY A 368 -7.24 -12.83 -19.48
C GLY A 368 -6.02 -13.71 -19.40
N TYR A 369 -4.96 -13.22 -20.04
CA TYR A 369 -3.61 -13.76 -19.99
C TYR A 369 -2.64 -12.67 -19.55
N GLU A 370 -1.72 -13.02 -18.67
CA GLU A 370 -0.71 -12.11 -18.14
C GLU A 370 0.67 -12.74 -18.25
N ILE A 371 1.65 -11.94 -18.64
CA ILE A 371 3.07 -12.31 -18.63
C ILE A 371 3.86 -11.21 -17.93
N ALA A 372 4.79 -11.60 -17.07
CA ALA A 372 5.68 -10.68 -16.38
C ALA A 372 7.08 -11.27 -16.29
N HIS A 373 8.08 -10.39 -16.39
CA HIS A 373 9.48 -10.71 -16.16
C HIS A 373 10.06 -9.72 -15.17
N VAL A 374 10.82 -10.21 -14.17
CA VAL A 374 11.49 -9.40 -13.17
C VAL A 374 12.97 -9.77 -13.13
N ASP A 375 13.82 -8.78 -13.39
CA ASP A 375 15.26 -8.84 -13.11
C ASP A 375 15.56 -8.17 -11.77
N PHE A 376 16.33 -8.83 -10.92
CA PHE A 376 16.72 -8.29 -9.63
C PHE A 376 18.21 -8.50 -9.37
N SER A 377 18.89 -7.48 -8.87
CA SER A 377 20.29 -7.55 -8.42
C SER A 377 20.41 -7.09 -6.97
N TYR A 378 21.07 -7.89 -6.16
CA TYR A 378 21.31 -7.64 -4.76
C TYR A 378 22.79 -7.43 -4.49
N TYR A 379 23.11 -6.39 -3.70
CA TYR A 379 24.46 -6.05 -3.27
C TYR A 379 24.45 -5.86 -1.76
N ASP A 380 25.46 -6.40 -1.07
CA ASP A 380 25.67 -6.18 0.36
C ASP A 380 27.16 -6.19 0.75
N ASN A 381 27.44 -5.86 2.04
CA ASN A 381 28.77 -5.86 2.64
C ASN A 381 28.92 -6.84 3.83
N PHE A 382 27.95 -7.72 4.05
CA PHE A 382 27.92 -8.63 5.20
C PHE A 382 27.85 -10.12 4.83
N TYR A 383 28.23 -10.44 3.61
CA TYR A 383 28.17 -11.79 3.05
C TYR A 383 29.08 -12.81 3.76
N ASP A 384 30.16 -12.37 4.43
CA ASP A 384 31.06 -13.20 5.21
C ASP A 384 30.77 -13.15 6.73
N GLY A 385 29.75 -12.38 7.15
CA GLY A 385 29.34 -12.26 8.54
C GLY A 385 30.26 -11.38 9.40
N ASN A 386 31.17 -10.62 8.81
CA ASN A 386 32.03 -9.67 9.49
C ASN A 386 31.25 -8.39 9.81
N ASP A 387 31.01 -8.13 11.08
CA ASP A 387 30.23 -6.99 11.54
C ASP A 387 31.02 -6.17 12.57
N PRO A 388 31.48 -4.95 12.21
CA PRO A 388 32.11 -4.07 13.19
C PRO A 388 31.10 -3.57 14.21
N ALA A 389 31.52 -3.48 15.46
CA ALA A 389 30.73 -2.93 16.56
C ALA A 389 31.38 -1.65 17.11
N THR A 390 30.56 -0.70 17.52
CA THR A 390 31.01 0.52 18.23
C THR A 390 30.04 0.83 19.37
N ASN A 391 30.46 1.72 20.28
CA ASN A 391 29.59 2.27 21.30
C ASN A 391 29.62 3.80 21.30
N VAL A 392 28.57 4.41 21.79
CA VAL A 392 28.46 5.85 21.94
C VAL A 392 27.75 6.18 23.25
N PRO A 393 28.00 7.33 23.87
CA PRO A 393 27.20 7.80 25.01
C PRO A 393 25.70 7.84 24.68
N ILE A 394 24.84 7.61 25.67
CA ILE A 394 23.36 7.61 25.48
C ILE A 394 22.87 8.96 24.96
N LYS A 395 23.52 10.06 25.32
CA LYS A 395 23.17 11.43 24.86
C LYS A 395 24.43 12.20 24.46
N ASN A 396 24.27 13.17 23.55
CA ASN A 396 25.35 14.08 23.13
C ASN A 396 26.59 13.35 22.58
N PHE A 397 26.40 12.40 21.70
CA PHE A 397 27.44 11.56 21.12
C PHE A 397 27.87 12.02 19.72
N PRO A 398 29.15 11.78 19.32
CA PRO A 398 29.57 11.90 17.93
C PRO A 398 28.96 10.75 17.12
N ARG A 399 28.33 11.08 15.99
CA ARG A 399 27.65 10.05 15.17
C ARG A 399 28.65 9.08 14.52
N GLY A 400 29.85 9.56 14.20
CA GLY A 400 30.82 8.77 13.43
C GLY A 400 30.36 8.52 11.99
N ASN A 401 31.13 7.72 11.26
CA ASN A 401 30.85 7.33 9.89
C ASN A 401 30.65 5.83 9.76
N PHE A 402 30.21 5.39 8.60
CA PHE A 402 30.06 3.98 8.24
C PHE A 402 31.38 3.23 8.40
N LEU A 403 31.29 2.08 9.04
CA LEU A 403 32.39 1.14 9.18
C LEU A 403 32.06 -0.14 8.42
N THR A 404 33.05 -0.71 7.74
CA THR A 404 32.90 -2.02 7.12
C THR A 404 34.23 -2.73 7.09
N ILE A 405 34.20 -4.04 7.21
CA ILE A 405 35.37 -4.91 7.02
C ILE A 405 35.36 -5.38 5.57
N ASP A 406 34.20 -5.67 5.03
CA ASP A 406 33.99 -6.20 3.69
C ASP A 406 33.46 -5.11 2.73
N PRO A 407 33.94 -5.02 1.48
CA PRO A 407 33.39 -4.09 0.51
C PRO A 407 31.98 -4.51 0.08
N THR A 408 31.13 -3.54 -0.28
CA THR A 408 29.81 -3.81 -0.86
C THR A 408 29.97 -4.40 -2.27
N VAL A 409 29.61 -5.65 -2.45
CA VAL A 409 29.72 -6.40 -3.71
C VAL A 409 28.37 -6.93 -4.15
N LYS A 410 28.28 -7.34 -5.41
CA LYS A 410 27.09 -8.04 -5.91
C LYS A 410 27.06 -9.46 -5.35
N ASP A 411 26.11 -9.76 -4.46
CA ASP A 411 25.94 -11.09 -3.88
C ASP A 411 25.25 -12.04 -4.89
N PHE A 412 24.11 -11.59 -5.47
CA PHE A 412 23.38 -12.42 -6.42
C PHE A 412 22.57 -11.60 -7.43
N VAL A 413 22.12 -12.30 -8.46
CA VAL A 413 21.05 -11.85 -9.37
C VAL A 413 19.93 -12.87 -9.34
N SER A 414 18.70 -12.41 -9.54
CA SER A 414 17.54 -13.28 -9.69
C SER A 414 16.72 -12.84 -10.89
N LYS A 415 16.17 -13.82 -11.62
CA LYS A 415 15.20 -13.61 -12.69
C LYS A 415 13.93 -14.34 -12.32
N THR A 416 12.79 -13.72 -12.55
CA THR A 416 11.49 -14.34 -12.36
C THR A 416 10.67 -14.17 -13.63
N ASN A 417 10.25 -15.28 -14.22
CA ASN A 417 9.29 -15.31 -15.33
C ASN A 417 7.96 -15.79 -14.79
N GLN A 418 6.90 -15.04 -15.03
CA GLN A 418 5.55 -15.40 -14.60
C GLN A 418 4.59 -15.34 -15.79
N GLN A 419 3.77 -16.35 -15.94
CA GLN A 419 2.64 -16.40 -16.87
C GLN A 419 1.40 -16.75 -16.05
N ALA A 420 0.24 -16.22 -16.46
CA ALA A 420 -1.01 -16.57 -15.83
C ALA A 420 -2.17 -16.55 -16.82
N LEU A 421 -3.08 -17.51 -16.64
CA LEU A 421 -4.41 -17.49 -17.23
C LEU A 421 -5.42 -17.25 -16.10
N PHE A 422 -6.36 -16.34 -16.32
CA PHE A 422 -7.42 -16.07 -15.36
C PHE A 422 -8.76 -15.90 -16.05
N ALA A 423 -9.81 -16.23 -15.31
CA ALA A 423 -11.19 -16.03 -15.73
C ALA A 423 -12.05 -15.61 -14.55
N GLU A 424 -13.00 -14.73 -14.80
CA GLU A 424 -14.05 -14.34 -13.86
C GLU A 424 -15.41 -14.43 -14.52
N ASN A 425 -16.43 -14.74 -13.74
CA ASN A 425 -17.82 -14.70 -14.16
C ASN A 425 -18.72 -14.20 -13.04
N ALA A 426 -19.69 -13.37 -13.38
CA ALA A 426 -20.80 -12.96 -12.52
C ALA A 426 -22.10 -13.25 -13.25
N PHE A 427 -22.87 -14.19 -12.70
CA PHE A 427 -24.11 -14.67 -13.27
C PHE A 427 -25.27 -14.33 -12.33
N ASP A 428 -26.27 -13.64 -12.85
CA ASP A 428 -27.48 -13.29 -12.11
C ASP A 428 -28.47 -14.46 -12.20
N ILE A 429 -28.54 -15.29 -11.14
CA ILE A 429 -29.50 -16.41 -11.07
C ILE A 429 -30.94 -15.86 -11.03
N THR A 430 -31.15 -14.76 -10.31
CA THR A 430 -32.35 -13.95 -10.28
C THR A 430 -31.99 -12.47 -10.22
N GLU A 431 -32.94 -11.56 -10.29
CA GLU A 431 -32.69 -10.12 -10.10
C GLU A 431 -32.04 -9.79 -8.74
N GLN A 432 -32.22 -10.68 -7.74
CA GLN A 432 -31.73 -10.49 -6.38
C GLN A 432 -30.49 -11.34 -6.04
N LEU A 433 -30.26 -12.43 -6.78
CA LEU A 433 -29.23 -13.41 -6.46
C LEU A 433 -28.20 -13.52 -7.57
N LYS A 434 -26.97 -13.16 -7.28
CA LYS A 434 -25.81 -13.22 -8.15
C LYS A 434 -24.79 -14.23 -7.63
N VAL A 435 -24.17 -14.99 -8.52
CA VAL A 435 -23.00 -15.84 -8.24
C VAL A 435 -21.81 -15.26 -8.94
N VAL A 436 -20.71 -15.09 -8.21
CA VAL A 436 -19.42 -14.58 -8.73
C VAL A 436 -18.37 -15.67 -8.56
N THR A 437 -17.73 -16.04 -9.64
CA THR A 437 -16.66 -17.05 -9.66
C THR A 437 -15.40 -16.46 -10.28
N GLY A 438 -14.25 -16.96 -9.87
CA GLY A 438 -12.97 -16.57 -10.45
C GLY A 438 -11.96 -17.69 -10.31
N LEU A 439 -11.15 -17.88 -11.35
CA LEU A 439 -10.09 -18.89 -11.42
C LEU A 439 -8.82 -18.24 -11.94
N ARG A 440 -7.67 -18.66 -11.44
CA ARG A 440 -6.36 -18.27 -11.95
C ARG A 440 -5.37 -19.42 -11.80
N GLN A 441 -4.64 -19.69 -12.87
CA GLN A 441 -3.49 -20.57 -12.89
C GLN A 441 -2.26 -19.74 -13.21
N ASP A 442 -1.27 -19.76 -12.34
CA ASP A 442 0.04 -19.16 -12.56
C ASP A 442 1.08 -20.25 -12.89
N TRP A 443 2.09 -19.89 -13.67
CA TRP A 443 3.35 -20.60 -13.87
C TRP A 443 4.46 -19.60 -13.62
N ILE A 444 5.33 -19.91 -12.66
CA ILE A 444 6.37 -19.02 -12.17
C ILE A 444 7.68 -19.78 -12.16
N ASP A 445 8.64 -19.29 -12.93
CA ASP A 445 10.00 -19.78 -13.02
C ASP A 445 10.94 -18.77 -12.36
N VAL A 446 11.79 -19.22 -11.44
CA VAL A 446 12.72 -18.40 -10.68
C VAL A 446 14.13 -18.93 -10.80
N GLU A 447 15.01 -18.17 -11.43
CA GLU A 447 16.44 -18.37 -11.44
C GLU A 447 17.12 -17.49 -10.40
N HIS A 448 18.02 -18.05 -9.59
CA HIS A 448 18.85 -17.32 -8.65
C HIS A 448 20.30 -17.72 -8.82
N GLU A 449 21.13 -16.79 -9.25
CA GLU A 449 22.57 -16.98 -9.50
C GLU A 449 23.40 -16.23 -8.47
N SER A 450 24.16 -16.98 -7.64
CA SER A 450 25.13 -16.38 -6.73
C SER A 450 26.32 -15.81 -7.49
N LYS A 451 26.77 -14.61 -7.10
CA LYS A 451 28.00 -13.99 -7.61
C LYS A 451 29.21 -14.19 -6.67
N LEU A 452 28.99 -14.89 -5.56
CA LEU A 452 30.00 -15.21 -4.54
C LEU A 452 30.38 -16.69 -4.55
N GLY A 453 30.06 -17.44 -5.62
CA GLY A 453 30.40 -18.87 -5.73
C GLY A 453 29.58 -19.80 -4.83
N ARG A 454 28.45 -19.34 -4.27
CA ARG A 454 27.50 -20.16 -3.54
C ARG A 454 26.61 -20.93 -4.51
N ALA A 455 25.79 -21.86 -4.01
CA ALA A 455 24.89 -22.63 -4.84
C ALA A 455 23.86 -21.72 -5.52
N ASN A 456 23.59 -22.01 -6.79
CA ASN A 456 22.48 -21.42 -7.55
C ASN A 456 21.18 -22.14 -7.23
N LEU A 457 20.04 -21.54 -7.63
CA LEU A 457 18.73 -22.14 -7.51
C LEU A 457 17.93 -21.90 -8.79
N ASP A 458 17.28 -22.97 -9.26
CA ASP A 458 16.21 -22.90 -10.23
C ASP A 458 14.97 -23.51 -9.58
N ALA A 459 13.84 -22.81 -9.61
CA ALA A 459 12.61 -23.26 -8.96
C ALA A 459 11.38 -22.89 -9.79
N ASP A 460 10.50 -23.88 -9.96
CA ASP A 460 9.23 -23.74 -10.66
C ASP A 460 8.06 -23.81 -9.69
N TYR A 461 7.09 -22.93 -9.87
CA TYR A 461 5.86 -22.91 -9.09
C TYR A 461 4.64 -22.82 -10.00
N ALA A 462 3.57 -23.53 -9.66
CA ALA A 462 2.33 -23.52 -10.42
C ALA A 462 1.10 -23.41 -9.49
N PRO A 463 0.94 -22.29 -8.75
CA PRO A 463 -0.19 -22.13 -7.85
C PRO A 463 -1.49 -21.97 -8.61
N PHE A 464 -2.54 -22.64 -8.10
CA PHE A 464 -3.92 -22.46 -8.57
C PHE A 464 -4.75 -21.74 -7.53
N SER A 465 -5.32 -20.61 -7.93
CA SER A 465 -6.16 -19.75 -7.09
C SER A 465 -7.60 -19.74 -7.60
N TYR A 466 -8.55 -19.71 -6.68
CA TYR A 466 -9.97 -19.60 -7.05
C TYR A 466 -10.77 -18.85 -6.01
N ARG A 467 -11.91 -18.32 -6.46
CA ARG A 467 -12.94 -17.75 -5.59
C ARG A 467 -14.31 -18.15 -6.10
N ILE A 468 -15.23 -18.34 -5.17
CA ILE A 468 -16.66 -18.49 -5.43
C ILE A 468 -17.41 -17.72 -4.36
N GLY A 469 -18.34 -16.88 -4.79
CA GLY A 469 -19.14 -16.09 -3.87
C GLY A 469 -20.56 -15.91 -4.39
N THR A 470 -21.46 -15.64 -3.47
CA THR A 470 -22.84 -15.29 -3.76
C THR A 470 -23.17 -13.93 -3.17
N VAL A 471 -23.98 -13.16 -3.88
CA VAL A 471 -24.51 -11.88 -3.42
C VAL A 471 -26.02 -11.93 -3.52
N PHE A 472 -26.69 -11.79 -2.39
CA PHE A 472 -28.14 -11.68 -2.31
C PHE A 472 -28.52 -10.23 -1.98
N GLN A 473 -29.22 -9.57 -2.89
CA GLN A 473 -29.70 -8.20 -2.76
C GLN A 473 -31.21 -8.18 -2.59
N PRO A 474 -31.72 -8.31 -1.34
CA PRO A 474 -33.17 -8.26 -1.08
C PRO A 474 -33.80 -6.91 -1.49
N THR A 475 -32.96 -5.85 -1.49
CA THR A 475 -33.30 -4.51 -1.96
C THR A 475 -32.11 -3.92 -2.72
N LYS A 476 -32.31 -2.84 -3.47
CA LYS A 476 -31.22 -2.12 -4.14
C LYS A 476 -30.24 -1.46 -3.18
N SER A 477 -30.61 -1.31 -1.90
CA SER A 477 -29.78 -0.69 -0.87
C SER A 477 -29.06 -1.70 0.03
N SER A 478 -29.36 -3.00 -0.07
CA SER A 478 -28.84 -4.01 0.86
C SER A 478 -28.24 -5.19 0.10
N SER A 479 -27.10 -5.65 0.55
CA SER A 479 -26.41 -6.83 0.02
C SER A 479 -25.94 -7.71 1.16
N LEU A 480 -26.31 -8.99 1.12
CA LEU A 480 -25.74 -10.06 1.93
C LEU A 480 -24.85 -10.90 1.02
N TYR A 481 -23.65 -11.21 1.45
CA TYR A 481 -22.76 -12.04 0.65
C TYR A 481 -22.08 -13.14 1.47
N GLY A 482 -21.65 -14.17 0.75
CA GLY A 482 -20.76 -15.20 1.24
C GLY A 482 -19.72 -15.53 0.19
N GLN A 483 -18.48 -15.76 0.60
CA GLN A 483 -17.39 -16.09 -0.29
C GLN A 483 -16.50 -17.16 0.30
N PHE A 484 -16.03 -18.05 -0.56
CA PHE A 484 -14.90 -18.92 -0.32
C PHE A 484 -13.81 -18.63 -1.35
N SER A 485 -12.56 -18.48 -0.89
CA SER A 485 -11.44 -18.18 -1.78
C SER A 485 -10.18 -18.94 -1.35
N ARG A 486 -9.33 -19.22 -2.34
CA ARG A 486 -7.99 -19.77 -2.16
C ARG A 486 -6.98 -18.91 -2.89
N GLY A 487 -5.89 -18.60 -2.20
CA GLY A 487 -4.73 -17.89 -2.75
C GLY A 487 -3.43 -18.48 -2.25
N SER A 488 -2.33 -17.90 -2.66
CA SER A 488 -0.98 -18.32 -2.27
C SER A 488 -0.10 -17.11 -1.95
N ASP A 489 0.87 -17.35 -1.04
CA ASP A 489 1.96 -16.42 -0.77
C ASP A 489 3.30 -17.13 -0.94
N PRO A 490 4.36 -16.41 -1.35
CA PRO A 490 5.70 -16.95 -1.35
C PRO A 490 6.18 -17.22 0.09
N VAL A 491 7.01 -18.23 0.28
CA VAL A 491 7.67 -18.52 1.58
C VAL A 491 8.69 -17.46 1.98
N SER A 492 9.22 -16.76 0.98
CA SER A 492 10.03 -15.53 1.05
C SER A 492 9.70 -14.72 -0.20
N SER A 493 10.27 -13.54 -0.38
CA SER A 493 10.10 -12.84 -1.67
C SER A 493 10.58 -13.72 -2.82
N ILE A 494 9.76 -13.93 -3.83
CA ILE A 494 10.10 -14.79 -4.98
C ILE A 494 11.40 -14.34 -5.64
N VAL A 495 11.59 -13.04 -5.84
CA VAL A 495 12.77 -12.50 -6.51
C VAL A 495 14.06 -12.56 -5.66
N THR A 496 13.94 -12.91 -4.38
CA THR A 496 15.07 -13.05 -3.44
C THR A 496 15.18 -14.44 -2.83
N ILE A 497 14.45 -15.42 -3.37
CA ILE A 497 14.51 -16.80 -2.88
C ILE A 497 15.94 -17.32 -2.98
N ARG A 498 16.37 -18.09 -1.97
CA ARG A 498 17.72 -18.64 -1.90
C ARG A 498 17.71 -20.17 -1.95
N PRO A 499 18.83 -20.81 -2.32
CA PRO A 499 18.92 -22.27 -2.42
C PRO A 499 18.42 -23.02 -1.18
N SER A 500 18.62 -22.45 0.02
CA SER A 500 18.09 -23.01 1.27
C SER A 500 16.56 -23.10 1.33
N ASN A 501 15.85 -22.37 0.49
CA ASN A 501 14.39 -22.34 0.42
C ASN A 501 13.83 -22.97 -0.88
N GLY A 502 14.69 -23.42 -1.78
CA GLY A 502 14.30 -23.85 -3.14
C GLY A 502 13.49 -25.15 -3.20
N ALA A 503 13.59 -25.98 -2.18
CA ALA A 503 12.77 -27.19 -2.07
C ALA A 503 11.33 -26.93 -1.60
N PHE A 504 11.00 -25.68 -1.22
CA PHE A 504 9.70 -25.33 -0.64
C PHE A 504 8.73 -24.81 -1.71
N LYS A 505 7.46 -25.22 -1.57
CA LYS A 505 6.34 -24.68 -2.37
C LYS A 505 5.96 -23.29 -1.91
N LEU A 506 5.15 -22.59 -2.71
CA LEU A 506 4.42 -21.44 -2.19
C LEU A 506 3.48 -21.89 -1.06
N THR A 507 3.28 -21.03 -0.07
CA THR A 507 2.27 -21.29 0.97
C THR A 507 0.89 -21.18 0.34
N SER A 508 -0.09 -21.92 0.85
CA SER A 508 -1.47 -21.82 0.41
C SER A 508 -2.36 -21.27 1.53
N ALA A 509 -3.33 -20.46 1.17
CA ALA A 509 -4.32 -19.96 2.13
C ALA A 509 -5.73 -20.11 1.60
N GLN A 510 -6.65 -20.42 2.51
CA GLN A 510 -8.09 -20.52 2.23
C GLN A 510 -8.83 -19.58 3.17
N GLN A 511 -9.88 -18.95 2.64
CA GLN A 511 -10.75 -18.04 3.39
C GLN A 511 -12.21 -18.39 3.16
N ALA A 512 -12.96 -18.39 4.25
CA ALA A 512 -14.42 -18.24 4.23
C ALA A 512 -14.79 -16.87 4.81
N GLU A 513 -15.66 -16.15 4.13
CA GLU A 513 -16.13 -14.82 4.52
C GLU A 513 -17.64 -14.70 4.28
N VAL A 514 -18.33 -14.06 5.22
CA VAL A 514 -19.74 -13.64 5.06
C VAL A 514 -19.87 -12.20 5.49
N GLY A 515 -20.74 -11.43 4.85
CA GLY A 515 -20.92 -10.03 5.23
C GLY A 515 -22.21 -9.41 4.73
N ILE A 516 -22.40 -8.18 5.18
CA ILE A 516 -23.55 -7.32 4.87
C ILE A 516 -23.01 -5.96 4.44
N LYS A 517 -23.60 -5.40 3.40
CA LYS A 517 -23.39 -4.02 2.95
C LYS A 517 -24.74 -3.34 2.81
N HIS A 518 -24.84 -2.11 3.30
CA HIS A 518 -26.11 -1.42 3.35
C HIS A 518 -25.98 0.08 3.13
N LEU A 519 -26.85 0.62 2.29
CA LEU A 519 -27.06 2.06 2.07
C LEU A 519 -28.22 2.52 2.95
N LEU A 520 -27.98 3.45 3.84
CA LEU A 520 -29.01 4.03 4.69
C LEU A 520 -29.96 4.92 3.88
N ASP A 521 -31.26 4.85 4.22
CA ASP A 521 -32.31 5.59 3.52
C ASP A 521 -32.02 7.09 3.45
N GLY A 522 -32.41 7.69 2.32
CA GLY A 522 -32.25 9.12 2.08
C GLY A 522 -30.78 9.57 1.91
N GLY A 523 -29.85 8.65 1.60
CA GLY A 523 -28.44 8.96 1.45
C GLY A 523 -27.74 9.32 2.77
N LYS A 524 -28.30 8.89 3.91
CA LYS A 524 -27.81 9.21 5.25
C LYS A 524 -26.54 8.45 5.63
N GLY A 525 -26.06 7.56 4.76
CA GLY A 525 -24.78 6.90 4.97
C GLY A 525 -24.73 5.48 4.43
N GLU A 526 -23.62 4.83 4.72
CA GLU A 526 -23.24 3.52 4.26
C GLU A 526 -22.61 2.73 5.39
N LEU A 527 -22.83 1.43 5.43
CA LEU A 527 -22.20 0.55 6.41
C LEU A 527 -21.87 -0.81 5.81
N THR A 528 -20.80 -1.41 6.35
CA THR A 528 -20.37 -2.76 6.03
C THR A 528 -20.07 -3.53 7.30
N PHE A 529 -20.35 -4.83 7.26
CA PHE A 529 -20.00 -5.77 8.30
C PHE A 529 -19.50 -7.06 7.66
N ALA A 530 -18.43 -7.63 8.15
CA ALA A 530 -17.86 -8.88 7.67
C ALA A 530 -17.35 -9.75 8.82
N LEU A 531 -17.54 -11.07 8.65
CA LEU A 531 -16.94 -12.12 9.45
C LEU A 531 -16.07 -12.96 8.54
N TYR A 532 -14.83 -13.26 8.95
CA TYR A 532 -13.93 -14.07 8.16
C TYR A 532 -13.16 -15.11 8.99
N HIS A 533 -12.73 -16.15 8.32
CA HIS A 533 -11.76 -17.12 8.80
C HIS A 533 -10.80 -17.49 7.69
N ILE A 534 -9.50 -17.30 7.93
CA ILE A 534 -8.40 -17.59 7.01
C ILE A 534 -7.49 -18.61 7.65
N VAL A 535 -7.07 -19.60 6.87
CA VAL A 535 -6.05 -20.58 7.26
C VAL A 535 -4.96 -20.58 6.21
N LYS A 536 -3.71 -20.41 6.63
CA LYS A 536 -2.50 -20.46 5.81
C LYS A 536 -1.68 -21.66 6.21
N ASP A 537 -1.48 -22.56 5.27
CA ASP A 537 -0.72 -23.81 5.40
C ASP A 537 0.64 -23.69 4.69
N ASP A 538 1.50 -24.70 4.90
CA ASP A 538 2.83 -24.83 4.30
C ASP A 538 3.81 -23.71 4.67
N ILE A 539 3.66 -23.11 5.86
CA ILE A 539 4.62 -22.15 6.39
C ILE A 539 5.92 -22.91 6.75
N ILE A 540 7.07 -22.27 6.51
CA ILE A 540 8.36 -22.83 6.93
C ILE A 540 8.41 -22.91 8.45
N THR A 541 8.77 -24.11 8.96
CA THR A 541 8.94 -24.42 10.37
C THR A 541 10.17 -25.29 10.55
N ARG A 542 10.42 -25.79 11.77
CA ARG A 542 11.45 -26.79 12.05
C ARG A 542 10.83 -28.17 12.19
N ASP A 543 11.60 -29.20 11.80
CA ASP A 543 11.18 -30.58 12.04
C ASP A 543 11.12 -30.87 13.55
N PRO A 544 10.01 -31.39 14.09
CA PRO A 544 9.85 -31.60 15.52
C PRO A 544 10.82 -32.66 16.08
N ASN A 545 11.31 -33.61 15.25
CA ASN A 545 12.27 -34.66 15.66
C ASN A 545 13.73 -34.23 15.41
N ASN A 546 13.96 -33.28 14.49
CA ASN A 546 15.29 -32.76 14.21
C ASN A 546 15.20 -31.22 13.93
N PRO A 547 15.19 -30.39 14.98
CA PRO A 547 15.00 -28.94 14.84
C PRO A 547 16.09 -28.16 14.06
N ILE A 548 17.17 -28.86 13.66
CA ILE A 548 18.16 -28.27 12.72
C ILE A 548 17.56 -28.16 11.32
N LEU A 549 16.69 -29.10 10.94
CA LEU A 549 16.08 -29.13 9.61
C LEU A 549 14.91 -28.14 9.50
N ARG A 550 14.88 -27.40 8.39
CA ARG A 550 13.71 -26.62 7.97
C ARG A 550 12.80 -27.50 7.13
N VAL A 551 11.51 -27.45 7.44
CA VAL A 551 10.46 -28.20 6.71
C VAL A 551 9.26 -27.29 6.44
N GLN A 552 8.43 -27.62 5.46
CA GLN A 552 7.11 -27.05 5.31
C GLN A 552 6.09 -27.87 6.08
N GLY A 553 5.22 -27.22 6.80
CA GLY A 553 4.19 -27.88 7.60
C GLY A 553 3.79 -27.03 8.79
N GLY A 554 4.29 -25.79 8.85
CA GLY A 554 3.76 -24.76 9.74
C GLY A 554 2.38 -24.32 9.28
N LYS A 555 1.59 -23.79 10.20
CA LYS A 555 0.20 -23.37 9.97
C LYS A 555 -0.11 -22.16 10.80
N GLN A 556 -0.82 -21.21 10.20
CA GLN A 556 -1.33 -19.99 10.83
C GLN A 556 -2.79 -19.82 10.50
N SER A 557 -3.60 -19.44 11.47
CA SER A 557 -4.99 -19.06 11.24
C SER A 557 -5.27 -17.66 11.74
N SER A 558 -6.30 -17.04 11.16
CA SER A 558 -6.83 -15.76 11.59
C SER A 558 -8.35 -15.75 11.39
N ARG A 559 -9.08 -15.30 12.40
CA ARG A 559 -10.53 -15.07 12.33
C ARG A 559 -10.85 -13.71 12.90
N GLY A 560 -11.85 -13.06 12.35
CA GLY A 560 -12.15 -11.72 12.82
C GLY A 560 -13.48 -11.18 12.38
N VAL A 561 -13.77 -10.03 12.95
CA VAL A 561 -14.96 -9.21 12.69
C VAL A 561 -14.47 -7.85 12.20
N GLU A 562 -15.02 -7.38 11.09
CA GLU A 562 -14.77 -6.06 10.53
C GLU A 562 -16.09 -5.29 10.42
N PHE A 563 -16.07 -4.04 10.81
CA PHE A 563 -17.20 -3.12 10.67
C PHE A 563 -16.69 -1.77 10.14
N ALA A 564 -17.40 -1.19 9.19
CA ALA A 564 -17.16 0.19 8.77
C ALA A 564 -18.51 0.89 8.54
N ALA A 565 -18.55 2.17 8.85
CA ALA A 565 -19.69 3.04 8.64
C ALA A 565 -19.23 4.46 8.29
N SER A 566 -19.92 5.07 7.34
CA SER A 566 -19.87 6.51 7.08
C SER A 566 -21.30 7.02 7.10
N ILE A 567 -21.64 7.85 8.08
CA ILE A 567 -23.02 8.27 8.35
C ILE A 567 -23.14 9.78 8.50
N LEU A 568 -24.31 10.29 8.18
CA LEU A 568 -24.74 11.67 8.39
C LEU A 568 -25.77 11.71 9.53
N PRO A 569 -25.33 11.74 10.82
CA PRO A 569 -26.24 11.62 11.97
C PRO A 569 -27.18 12.83 12.12
N ALA A 570 -26.78 13.97 11.60
CA ALA A 570 -27.57 15.20 11.57
C ALA A 570 -27.08 16.10 10.44
N ASP A 571 -27.80 17.17 10.14
CA ASP A 571 -27.39 18.18 9.17
C ASP A 571 -26.01 18.73 9.55
N HIS A 572 -25.14 18.86 8.55
CA HIS A 572 -23.75 19.33 8.70
C HIS A 572 -22.81 18.35 9.42
N TRP A 573 -23.27 17.26 10.00
CA TRP A 573 -22.42 16.29 10.68
C TRP A 573 -22.15 15.06 9.81
N ARG A 574 -20.91 14.64 9.77
CA ARG A 574 -20.49 13.35 9.21
C ARG A 574 -19.62 12.60 10.20
N THR A 575 -19.85 11.31 10.29
CA THR A 575 -19.06 10.41 11.13
C THR A 575 -18.59 9.23 10.30
N ASP A 576 -17.27 9.05 10.20
CA ASP A 576 -16.61 7.89 9.63
C ASP A 576 -16.06 7.03 10.78
N PHE A 577 -16.44 5.78 10.82
CA PHE A 577 -16.00 4.84 11.85
C PHE A 577 -15.62 3.51 11.23
N ASN A 578 -14.52 2.91 11.68
CA ASN A 578 -14.24 1.51 11.42
C ASN A 578 -13.62 0.80 12.63
N LEU A 579 -13.85 -0.50 12.70
CA LEU A 579 -13.39 -1.39 13.75
C LEU A 579 -13.01 -2.74 13.15
N ALA A 580 -11.88 -3.28 13.54
CA ALA A 580 -11.52 -4.67 13.30
C ALA A 580 -11.09 -5.32 14.61
N LEU A 581 -11.66 -6.49 14.89
CA LEU A 581 -11.28 -7.37 15.99
C LEU A 581 -10.86 -8.70 15.39
N LEU A 582 -9.70 -9.19 15.74
CA LEU A 582 -9.19 -10.45 15.20
C LEU A 582 -8.44 -11.29 16.24
N ASP A 583 -8.46 -12.59 16.02
CA ASP A 583 -7.67 -13.59 16.71
C ASP A 583 -6.82 -14.30 15.65
N ALA A 584 -5.52 -13.96 15.60
CA ALA A 584 -4.54 -14.58 14.72
C ALA A 584 -3.52 -15.35 15.56
N ARG A 585 -3.21 -16.59 15.15
CA ARG A 585 -2.25 -17.44 15.86
C ARG A 585 -1.52 -18.38 14.93
N TYR A 586 -0.36 -18.80 15.37
CA TYR A 586 0.28 -19.97 14.82
C TYR A 586 -0.44 -21.23 15.35
N ASP A 587 -1.05 -22.01 14.47
CA ASP A 587 -1.62 -23.32 14.84
C ASP A 587 -0.50 -24.36 14.95
N LYS A 588 0.57 -24.18 14.14
CA LYS A 588 1.76 -25.03 14.18
C LYS A 588 2.97 -24.22 13.71
N LEU A 589 3.90 -23.99 14.62
CA LEU A 589 5.21 -23.39 14.33
C LEU A 589 6.24 -23.89 15.33
N ILE A 590 7.35 -24.43 14.82
CA ILE A 590 8.50 -24.86 15.62
C ILE A 590 9.70 -24.05 15.15
N GLU A 591 10.36 -23.39 16.06
CA GLU A 591 11.57 -22.62 15.83
C GLU A 591 12.85 -23.38 16.13
N GLY A 592 14.02 -22.73 15.95
CA GLY A 592 15.32 -23.29 16.28
C GLY A 592 15.37 -23.79 17.73
N GLY A 593 16.06 -24.93 17.97
CA GLY A 593 16.08 -25.57 19.27
C GLY A 593 14.82 -26.35 19.60
N GLY A 594 13.87 -26.56 18.68
CA GLY A 594 12.64 -27.32 18.89
C GLY A 594 11.55 -26.58 19.66
N VAL A 595 11.65 -25.26 19.77
CA VAL A 595 10.70 -24.46 20.56
C VAL A 595 9.38 -24.34 19.83
N ASN A 596 8.29 -24.81 20.43
CA ASN A 596 6.94 -24.76 19.88
C ASN A 596 6.30 -23.39 20.16
N ARG A 597 5.81 -22.74 19.11
CA ARG A 597 5.12 -21.44 19.15
C ARG A 597 3.61 -21.54 18.87
N ALA A 598 3.05 -22.75 18.84
CA ALA A 598 1.61 -22.93 18.64
C ALA A 598 0.81 -22.18 19.71
N GLY A 599 -0.22 -21.46 19.28
CA GLY A 599 -1.04 -20.60 20.13
C GLY A 599 -0.58 -19.14 20.21
N ASN A 600 0.67 -18.82 19.82
CA ASN A 600 1.19 -17.46 19.87
C ASN A 600 0.67 -16.62 18.71
N THR A 601 0.51 -15.32 18.98
CA THR A 601 0.14 -14.31 17.99
C THR A 601 1.33 -14.02 17.05
N PRO A 602 1.12 -13.92 15.74
CA PRO A 602 2.17 -13.51 14.79
C PRO A 602 2.69 -12.10 15.06
N ILE A 603 3.95 -11.86 14.66
CA ILE A 603 4.64 -10.57 14.84
C ILE A 603 3.85 -9.45 14.16
N ASP A 604 3.83 -8.27 14.82
CA ASP A 604 3.20 -7.02 14.36
C ASP A 604 1.69 -7.09 14.08
N VAL A 605 1.00 -8.11 14.56
CA VAL A 605 -0.45 -8.27 14.39
C VAL A 605 -1.20 -7.77 15.63
N PRO A 606 -1.98 -6.67 15.53
CA PRO A 606 -2.82 -6.20 16.63
C PRO A 606 -4.14 -7.00 16.69
N GLU A 607 -4.60 -7.36 17.89
CA GLU A 607 -5.89 -8.01 18.08
C GLU A 607 -7.09 -7.08 17.77
N LYS A 608 -6.87 -5.76 17.83
CA LYS A 608 -7.91 -4.75 17.58
C LYS A 608 -7.35 -3.49 16.98
N THR A 609 -8.09 -2.95 16.02
CA THR A 609 -7.87 -1.61 15.47
C THR A 609 -9.19 -0.87 15.36
N ALA A 610 -9.20 0.42 15.58
CA ALA A 610 -10.37 1.26 15.33
C ALA A 610 -9.95 2.65 14.87
N ASN A 611 -10.73 3.25 14.00
CA ASN A 611 -10.60 4.63 13.59
C ASN A 611 -11.96 5.31 13.68
N LEU A 612 -11.98 6.52 14.18
CA LEU A 612 -13.16 7.38 14.26
C LEU A 612 -12.78 8.76 13.76
N TRP A 613 -13.60 9.31 12.87
CA TRP A 613 -13.56 10.72 12.51
C TRP A 613 -14.95 11.31 12.60
N VAL A 614 -15.07 12.48 13.23
CA VAL A 614 -16.29 13.26 13.29
C VAL A 614 -16.01 14.61 12.66
N TYR A 615 -16.81 14.99 11.67
CA TYR A 615 -16.71 16.26 10.96
C TYR A 615 -17.95 17.09 11.17
N TYR A 616 -17.73 18.38 11.28
CA TYR A 616 -18.79 19.37 11.18
C TYR A 616 -18.51 20.27 9.97
N GLN A 617 -19.46 20.35 9.05
CA GLN A 617 -19.32 21.03 7.75
C GLN A 617 -20.28 22.21 7.65
N GLN A 618 -19.74 23.33 7.19
CA GLN A 618 -20.48 24.50 6.80
C GLN A 618 -20.06 24.90 5.36
N PRO A 619 -20.82 25.74 4.64
CA PRO A 619 -20.47 26.11 3.27
C PRO A 619 -19.05 26.68 3.10
N ALA A 620 -18.56 27.41 4.11
CA ALA A 620 -17.26 28.06 4.07
C ALA A 620 -16.15 27.32 4.83
N TRP A 621 -16.46 26.34 5.68
CA TRP A 621 -15.46 25.64 6.47
C TRP A 621 -15.91 24.25 6.92
N GLU A 622 -14.93 23.41 7.20
CA GLU A 622 -15.09 22.06 7.75
C GLU A 622 -14.10 21.89 8.90
N ALA A 623 -14.56 21.37 10.04
CA ALA A 623 -13.71 20.96 11.13
C ALA A 623 -13.87 19.47 11.39
N GLY A 624 -12.76 18.77 11.65
CA GLY A 624 -12.74 17.35 11.93
C GLY A 624 -11.91 17.04 13.19
N ILE A 625 -12.33 16.03 13.93
CA ILE A 625 -11.57 15.42 15.01
C ILE A 625 -11.55 13.91 14.80
N GLY A 626 -10.39 13.30 14.95
CA GLY A 626 -10.18 11.89 14.75
C GLY A 626 -9.49 11.20 15.92
N ALA A 627 -9.75 9.90 16.05
CA ALA A 627 -9.05 9.02 16.98
C ALA A 627 -8.67 7.74 16.25
N ARG A 628 -7.45 7.26 16.44
CA ARG A 628 -6.96 5.97 15.95
C ARG A 628 -6.46 5.13 17.11
N LEU A 629 -7.02 3.94 17.26
CA LEU A 629 -6.63 2.95 18.26
C LEU A 629 -5.98 1.76 17.56
N VAL A 630 -4.82 1.34 18.05
CA VAL A 630 -4.12 0.10 17.69
C VAL A 630 -3.85 -0.67 18.97
N GLY A 631 -4.25 -1.94 19.02
CA GLY A 631 -4.03 -2.83 20.15
C GLY A 631 -2.55 -3.16 20.37
N LYS A 632 -2.24 -3.83 21.47
CA LYS A 632 -0.90 -4.37 21.69
C LYS A 632 -0.51 -5.33 20.57
N ARG A 633 0.80 -5.44 20.33
CA ARG A 633 1.40 -6.38 19.37
C ARG A 633 2.64 -7.00 19.99
N PHE A 634 3.25 -7.93 19.29
CA PHE A 634 4.48 -8.56 19.71
C PHE A 634 5.57 -8.38 18.66
N ALA A 635 6.80 -8.17 19.09
CA ALA A 635 7.95 -8.03 18.20
C ALA A 635 8.64 -9.38 17.94
N ASP A 636 8.19 -10.45 18.60
CA ASP A 636 8.74 -11.78 18.48
C ASP A 636 7.65 -12.87 18.46
N ASN A 637 7.97 -14.03 17.87
CA ASN A 637 7.08 -15.19 17.85
C ASN A 637 6.89 -15.83 19.24
N ALA A 638 7.75 -15.52 20.20
CA ALA A 638 7.62 -15.97 21.58
C ALA A 638 6.54 -15.20 22.35
N ASN A 639 6.11 -14.05 21.83
CA ASN A 639 5.22 -13.10 22.47
C ASN A 639 5.77 -12.53 23.80
N THR A 640 7.08 -12.42 23.90
CA THR A 640 7.79 -11.88 25.08
C THR A 640 8.11 -10.41 24.95
N SER A 641 8.45 -9.91 23.75
CA SER A 641 8.66 -8.51 23.49
C SER A 641 7.33 -7.83 23.12
N VAL A 642 6.79 -7.06 24.06
CA VAL A 642 5.46 -6.45 23.92
C VAL A 642 5.57 -5.02 23.41
N MET A 643 4.96 -4.75 22.27
CA MET A 643 4.69 -3.40 21.79
C MET A 643 3.38 -2.89 22.37
N PRO A 644 3.39 -1.88 23.24
CA PRO A 644 2.17 -1.37 23.86
C PRO A 644 1.16 -0.86 22.83
N GLY A 645 -0.13 -1.13 23.08
CA GLY A 645 -1.19 -0.50 22.31
C GLY A 645 -1.23 1.02 22.53
N TYR A 646 -1.79 1.73 21.57
CA TYR A 646 -1.89 3.19 21.64
C TYR A 646 -3.20 3.71 21.04
N THR A 647 -3.56 4.91 21.50
CA THR A 647 -4.58 5.75 20.87
C THR A 647 -3.94 7.11 20.59
N ILE A 648 -4.06 7.58 19.36
CA ILE A 648 -3.65 8.92 18.94
C ILE A 648 -4.87 9.70 18.48
N TYR A 649 -4.86 11.00 18.73
CA TYR A 649 -5.92 11.91 18.34
C TYR A 649 -5.39 12.92 17.34
N ASP A 650 -6.19 13.23 16.33
CA ASP A 650 -5.87 14.18 15.28
C ASP A 650 -7.01 15.19 15.12
N ALA A 651 -6.72 16.37 14.59
CA ALA A 651 -7.72 17.37 14.27
C ALA A 651 -7.41 18.02 12.92
N SER A 652 -8.45 18.49 12.25
CA SER A 652 -8.33 19.21 10.98
C SER A 652 -9.32 20.36 10.90
N LEU A 653 -8.93 21.42 10.22
CA LEU A 653 -9.78 22.54 9.87
C LEU A 653 -9.52 22.94 8.42
N ALA A 654 -10.56 23.02 7.61
CA ALA A 654 -10.49 23.56 6.26
C ALA A 654 -11.38 24.79 6.15
N TRP A 655 -10.88 25.86 5.52
CA TRP A 655 -11.61 27.09 5.27
C TRP A 655 -11.55 27.45 3.77
N ALA A 656 -12.71 27.42 3.12
CA ALA A 656 -12.88 27.92 1.75
C ALA A 656 -12.87 29.46 1.79
N VAL A 657 -11.71 30.07 1.52
CA VAL A 657 -11.54 31.52 1.45
C VAL A 657 -12.37 32.11 0.31
N ASN A 658 -12.43 31.36 -0.80
CA ASN A 658 -13.26 31.59 -1.96
C ASN A 658 -13.47 30.24 -2.69
N PRO A 659 -14.31 30.18 -3.76
CA PRO A 659 -14.58 28.92 -4.47
C PRO A 659 -13.34 28.18 -5.03
N LYS A 660 -12.23 28.89 -5.21
CA LYS A 660 -10.99 28.37 -5.81
C LYS A 660 -9.86 28.14 -4.80
N THR A 661 -9.99 28.66 -3.56
CA THR A 661 -8.91 28.66 -2.57
C THR A 661 -9.38 28.11 -1.26
N THR A 662 -8.72 27.05 -0.77
CA THR A 662 -8.96 26.45 0.54
C THR A 662 -7.69 26.51 1.38
N LEU A 663 -7.78 27.04 2.60
CA LEU A 663 -6.75 26.91 3.61
C LEU A 663 -7.09 25.72 4.51
N ARG A 664 -6.10 24.86 4.78
CA ARG A 664 -6.24 23.75 5.73
C ARG A 664 -5.22 23.86 6.82
N ALA A 665 -5.63 23.52 8.03
CA ALA A 665 -4.76 23.25 9.16
C ALA A 665 -5.00 21.81 9.61
N SER A 666 -3.93 21.05 9.78
CA SER A 666 -3.98 19.69 10.35
C SER A 666 -3.10 19.61 11.58
N LEU A 667 -3.58 18.93 12.60
CA LEU A 667 -2.86 18.67 13.83
C LEU A 667 -2.86 17.17 14.07
N ARG A 668 -1.68 16.57 14.01
CA ARG A 668 -1.44 15.15 14.21
C ARG A 668 -0.91 14.87 15.59
N ASN A 669 -1.31 13.72 16.15
CA ASN A 669 -0.91 13.31 17.50
C ASN A 669 -1.11 14.45 18.51
N LEU A 670 -2.35 14.93 18.64
CA LEU A 670 -2.77 16.08 19.45
C LEU A 670 -2.20 16.04 20.88
N THR A 671 -2.16 14.86 21.49
CA THR A 671 -1.69 14.64 22.86
C THR A 671 -0.19 14.46 22.99
N ASP A 672 0.56 14.49 21.88
CA ASP A 672 2.01 14.24 21.81
C ASP A 672 2.40 12.88 22.42
N LYS A 673 1.55 11.86 22.21
CA LYS A 673 1.76 10.51 22.71
C LYS A 673 3.03 9.90 22.12
N VAL A 674 3.90 9.34 22.95
CA VAL A 674 4.99 8.47 22.52
C VAL A 674 4.44 7.07 22.30
N TYR A 675 4.65 6.52 21.12
CA TYR A 675 4.15 5.20 20.70
C TYR A 675 5.09 4.57 19.67
N ALA A 676 5.02 3.25 19.51
CA ALA A 676 5.75 2.52 18.48
C ALA A 676 4.77 1.91 17.47
N PRO A 677 4.77 2.35 16.21
CA PRO A 677 3.98 1.73 15.15
C PRO A 677 4.53 0.38 14.68
N VAL A 678 5.84 0.15 14.81
CA VAL A 678 6.49 -1.08 14.34
C VAL A 678 7.73 -1.40 15.19
N SER A 679 8.05 -2.67 15.36
CA SER A 679 9.33 -3.13 15.87
C SER A 679 10.38 -3.14 14.74
N TYR A 680 11.60 -2.74 15.06
CA TYR A 680 12.75 -3.02 14.19
C TYR A 680 13.37 -4.36 14.55
N ASP A 681 13.49 -4.59 15.85
CA ASP A 681 13.95 -5.84 16.45
C ASP A 681 13.23 -6.04 17.81
N VAL A 682 13.45 -7.17 18.46
CA VAL A 682 12.85 -7.54 19.76
C VAL A 682 13.16 -6.54 20.88
N GLU A 683 14.33 -5.88 20.82
CA GLU A 683 14.76 -4.89 21.78
C GLU A 683 14.91 -3.47 21.20
N GLN A 684 14.35 -3.24 19.99
CA GLN A 684 14.47 -1.96 19.30
C GLN A 684 13.17 -1.59 18.59
N PHE A 685 12.59 -0.46 18.97
CA PHE A 685 11.31 -0.01 18.41
C PHE A 685 11.46 1.31 17.63
N ILE A 686 10.85 1.37 16.45
CA ILE A 686 10.68 2.60 15.70
C ILE A 686 9.53 3.39 16.33
N LEU A 687 9.81 4.60 16.77
CA LEU A 687 8.79 5.48 17.37
C LEU A 687 7.98 6.18 16.27
N GLY A 688 6.71 6.41 16.56
CA GLY A 688 5.83 7.23 15.76
C GLY A 688 6.15 8.73 15.87
N GLU A 689 5.63 9.50 14.91
CA GLU A 689 5.83 10.94 14.89
C GLU A 689 5.30 11.64 16.16
N SER A 690 6.07 12.62 16.61
CA SER A 690 5.64 13.60 17.63
C SER A 690 4.47 14.42 17.08
N ARG A 691 3.84 15.23 17.97
CA ARG A 691 2.81 16.17 17.53
C ARG A 691 3.32 17.05 16.38
N ARG A 692 2.54 17.07 15.30
CA ARG A 692 2.81 17.85 14.09
C ARG A 692 1.62 18.75 13.78
N VAL A 693 1.90 20.02 13.54
CA VAL A 693 0.94 20.99 13.00
C VAL A 693 1.40 21.35 11.60
N GLU A 694 0.48 21.36 10.64
CA GLU A 694 0.75 21.75 9.26
C GLU A 694 -0.39 22.64 8.75
N VAL A 695 -0.03 23.67 8.01
CA VAL A 695 -0.97 24.54 7.30
C VAL A 695 -0.69 24.47 5.81
N THR A 696 -1.73 24.26 5.02
CA THR A 696 -1.66 24.19 3.55
C THR A 696 -2.63 25.18 2.92
N ALA A 697 -2.24 25.76 1.78
CA ALA A 697 -3.11 26.49 0.87
C ALA A 697 -3.28 25.67 -0.41
N GLU A 698 -4.53 25.41 -0.78
CA GLU A 698 -4.93 24.67 -1.99
C GLU A 698 -5.63 25.61 -2.94
N LEU A 699 -5.26 25.54 -4.22
CA LEU A 699 -5.87 26.27 -5.33
C LEU A 699 -6.47 25.26 -6.31
N LYS A 700 -7.69 25.54 -6.82
CA LYS A 700 -8.36 24.75 -7.87
C LYS A 700 -9.02 25.68 -8.88
N TYR A 701 -8.78 25.42 -10.17
CA TYR A 701 -9.38 26.12 -11.30
C TYR A 701 -10.00 25.13 -12.26
#